data_745fce9f30344681929c7174e12356fd
#
_entry.id   745fce9f30344681929c7174e12356fd
#
_cell.length_a   1.000
_cell.length_b   1.000
_cell.length_c   1.000
_cell.angle_alpha   90.00
_cell.angle_beta   90.00
_cell.angle_gamma   90.00
#
_symmetry.space_group_name_H-M   'P 1'
#
loop_
_entity.id
_entity.type
_entity.pdbx_description
1 polymer ?
#
loop_
_entity_poly.entity_id
_entity_poly.type
_entity_poly.pdbx_seq_one_letter_code
_entity_poly.pdbx_strand_id
1 'polypeptide(L)'
;MKTFLELGVSEDIRRAIEELGFENPMPVQEEVIPYLLGNKNDVIALAQTGTGKTASYGIPVIQKTDAQNKQTQAIILSPTRELCLQIADDLNSFAKYIDGLHIAAVYGGTDIGSQIRTLKHGVQIIVATPGRLLDLINRGVAQLEHVNNVVLDEADEMLNMGISESINAIFENVPADRNTLLFSATMSKEIEKIALHYLHDHKEIVVGSRNEGAEHVNHIYYLVNAKDKYLALKRVVDFYPRIFAIIFCRTKLETQDIADKLIRDGYNAEALHGDLSQQQRDLTMQKFRNHNVQFLVATDVAARGLDVDDLTHVINYGLPDDIASYTHRSGRTGRAGKKGTSISIIHTREKFKVRQIEKQIGKDFIDGTLPTPEEICKKQLFKTMDDIMKTDVDEDQIEPYMAEINRQFDYIDKEDIIKKMVTITFGKFLDYYKNAPEIVKPETGKGSRGSRGEGRGSEGRGKVSNGRRKHEAEAGYKRLFINLGKADGFYPGEIMQYLNKHVKGRQEVGHIDLLSKFAYIEVPEEDAKRVMKALNGTEYKGRTVRCNDADEEGHGRSARGSRSESRESRKGGKGSESRGKGKGSRAESRSRKPRREEETGDWRQFFQHNDNVKFKGEEPNFEEEGWARRRPKKK
;
A
#
# COMPACT_ATOMS: atom_id res chain seq x y z
N MET A 1 -35.57 8.78 15.15
CA MET A 1 -34.16 9.19 15.19
C MET A 1 -34.05 10.29 16.25
N LYS A 2 -33.10 10.16 17.16
CA LYS A 2 -32.83 11.16 18.17
C LYS A 2 -32.07 12.33 17.52
N THR A 3 -32.18 13.51 18.09
CA THR A 3 -31.39 14.68 17.68
C THR A 3 -30.13 14.81 18.55
N PHE A 4 -29.12 15.54 18.12
CA PHE A 4 -27.93 15.80 18.94
C PHE A 4 -28.27 16.53 20.26
N LEU A 5 -29.32 17.33 20.28
CA LEU A 5 -29.86 17.95 21.50
C LEU A 5 -30.36 16.87 22.48
N GLU A 6 -31.13 15.92 22.03
CA GLU A 6 -31.65 14.82 22.86
C GLU A 6 -30.53 13.88 23.36
N LEU A 7 -29.38 13.84 22.66
CA LEU A 7 -28.19 13.14 23.14
C LEU A 7 -27.42 13.90 24.21
N GLY A 8 -27.78 15.15 24.52
CA GLY A 8 -27.12 15.99 25.54
C GLY A 8 -25.92 16.80 25.03
N VAL A 9 -25.78 16.97 23.72
CA VAL A 9 -24.70 17.77 23.11
C VAL A 9 -24.94 19.25 23.34
N SER A 10 -23.91 19.99 23.80
CA SER A 10 -23.97 21.41 24.09
C SER A 10 -24.24 22.26 22.83
N GLU A 11 -24.74 23.47 23.03
CA GLU A 11 -25.14 24.38 21.96
C GLU A 11 -23.97 24.75 21.05
N ASP A 12 -22.80 25.06 21.61
CA ASP A 12 -21.61 25.45 20.84
C ASP A 12 -21.14 24.33 19.91
N ILE A 13 -21.14 23.08 20.39
CA ILE A 13 -20.77 21.93 19.60
C ILE A 13 -21.86 21.65 18.54
N ARG A 14 -23.15 21.73 18.91
CA ARG A 14 -24.25 21.50 17.93
C ARG A 14 -24.17 22.49 16.78
N ARG A 15 -23.95 23.76 17.07
CA ARG A 15 -23.77 24.80 16.05
C ARG A 15 -22.59 24.46 15.10
N ALA A 16 -21.48 23.98 15.66
CA ALA A 16 -20.31 23.60 14.84
C ALA A 16 -20.57 22.41 13.92
N ILE A 17 -21.24 21.35 14.42
CA ILE A 17 -21.53 20.15 13.64
C ILE A 17 -22.66 20.38 12.60
N GLU A 18 -23.64 21.26 12.90
CA GLU A 18 -24.66 21.67 11.93
C GLU A 18 -24.03 22.39 10.72
N GLU A 19 -23.05 23.28 10.92
CA GLU A 19 -22.31 23.92 9.83
C GLU A 19 -21.52 22.92 8.99
N LEU A 20 -21.14 21.77 9.56
CA LEU A 20 -20.48 20.66 8.85
C LEU A 20 -21.48 19.76 8.12
N GLY A 21 -22.79 20.03 8.22
CA GLY A 21 -23.84 19.25 7.55
C GLY A 21 -24.30 18.03 8.35
N PHE A 22 -24.03 17.95 9.65
CA PHE A 22 -24.53 16.86 10.49
C PHE A 22 -25.99 17.15 10.89
N GLU A 23 -26.93 16.56 10.16
CA GLU A 23 -28.36 16.73 10.44
C GLU A 23 -28.86 15.81 11.57
N ASN A 24 -28.50 14.54 11.50
CA ASN A 24 -28.96 13.51 12.42
C ASN A 24 -27.76 12.66 12.91
N PRO A 25 -27.79 12.21 14.18
CA PRO A 25 -26.75 11.33 14.68
C PRO A 25 -26.83 9.93 14.02
N MET A 26 -25.65 9.39 13.78
CA MET A 26 -25.52 8.01 13.28
C MET A 26 -25.77 6.98 14.42
N PRO A 27 -26.10 5.73 14.11
CA PRO A 27 -26.42 4.74 15.15
C PRO A 27 -25.36 4.58 16.25
N VAL A 28 -24.06 4.65 15.93
CA VAL A 28 -22.99 4.60 16.91
C VAL A 28 -22.98 5.86 17.81
N GLN A 29 -23.34 6.99 17.25
CA GLN A 29 -23.40 8.26 18.00
C GLN A 29 -24.61 8.28 18.95
N GLU A 30 -25.76 7.76 18.52
CA GLU A 30 -26.97 7.64 19.36
C GLU A 30 -26.75 6.81 20.63
N GLU A 31 -25.85 5.82 20.59
CA GLU A 31 -25.55 4.96 21.74
C GLU A 31 -24.36 5.44 22.56
N VAL A 32 -23.28 5.87 21.90
CA VAL A 32 -22.01 6.21 22.56
C VAL A 32 -22.06 7.59 23.22
N ILE A 33 -22.58 8.61 22.53
CA ILE A 33 -22.55 10.01 23.03
C ILE A 33 -23.25 10.14 24.40
N PRO A 34 -24.52 9.72 24.57
CA PRO A 34 -25.19 9.88 25.87
C PRO A 34 -24.55 9.03 26.97
N TYR A 35 -24.01 7.84 26.61
CA TYR A 35 -23.30 7.00 27.57
C TYR A 35 -22.03 7.69 28.09
N LEU A 36 -21.24 8.28 27.20
CA LEU A 36 -19.99 8.96 27.56
C LEU A 36 -20.25 10.31 28.25
N LEU A 37 -21.32 11.01 27.94
CA LEU A 37 -21.71 12.25 28.65
C LEU A 37 -22.19 11.97 30.07
N GLY A 38 -22.59 10.76 30.40
CA GLY A 38 -22.92 10.34 31.76
C GLY A 38 -21.73 10.28 32.72
N ASN A 39 -21.77 9.39 33.69
CA ASN A 39 -20.70 9.19 34.66
C ASN A 39 -19.43 8.60 34.07
N LYS A 40 -18.38 8.37 34.89
CA LYS A 40 -17.13 7.70 34.50
C LYS A 40 -17.42 6.30 33.98
N ASN A 41 -17.24 6.08 32.69
CA ASN A 41 -17.57 4.80 32.06
C ASN A 41 -16.56 4.47 30.96
N ASP A 42 -15.99 3.29 31.01
CA ASP A 42 -15.21 2.75 29.92
C ASP A 42 -16.14 2.18 28.83
N VAL A 43 -15.70 2.24 27.58
CA VAL A 43 -16.47 1.74 26.45
C VAL A 43 -15.62 0.96 25.47
N ILE A 44 -16.16 -0.11 24.95
CA ILE A 44 -15.69 -0.77 23.73
C ILE A 44 -16.75 -0.53 22.66
N ALA A 45 -16.41 0.22 21.62
CA ALA A 45 -17.28 0.47 20.49
C ALA A 45 -16.78 -0.27 19.25
N LEU A 46 -17.53 -1.26 18.82
CA LEU A 46 -17.28 -2.00 17.59
C LEU A 46 -18.13 -1.42 16.47
N ALA A 47 -17.47 -0.73 15.56
CA ALA A 47 -18.13 -0.10 14.42
C ALA A 47 -17.16 0.01 13.25
N GLN A 48 -17.66 -0.09 12.02
CA GLN A 48 -16.86 0.00 10.80
C GLN A 48 -16.32 1.42 10.58
N THR A 49 -15.34 1.57 9.68
CA THR A 49 -14.88 2.89 9.22
C THR A 49 -16.00 3.61 8.48
N GLY A 50 -16.10 4.94 8.66
CA GLY A 50 -17.15 5.73 8.01
C GLY A 50 -18.53 5.69 8.71
N THR A 51 -18.64 5.15 9.91
CA THR A 51 -19.88 5.11 10.71
C THR A 51 -20.00 6.28 11.70
N GLY A 52 -19.09 7.26 11.66
CA GLY A 52 -19.10 8.42 12.55
C GLY A 52 -18.47 8.17 13.93
N LYS A 53 -17.54 7.23 14.05
CA LYS A 53 -16.80 6.94 15.31
C LYS A 53 -16.11 8.18 15.90
N THR A 54 -15.41 8.97 15.07
CA THR A 54 -14.68 10.16 15.53
C THR A 54 -15.59 11.13 16.28
N ALA A 55 -16.77 11.43 15.73
CA ALA A 55 -17.73 12.29 16.42
C ALA A 55 -18.34 11.63 17.67
N SER A 56 -18.49 10.28 17.69
CA SER A 56 -19.08 9.58 18.82
C SER A 56 -18.26 9.67 20.11
N TYR A 57 -16.92 9.70 20.02
CA TYR A 57 -16.05 9.94 21.18
C TYR A 57 -15.58 11.40 21.26
N GLY A 58 -15.36 12.05 20.13
CA GLY A 58 -14.81 13.40 20.06
C GLY A 58 -15.72 14.43 20.71
N ILE A 59 -17.03 14.39 20.40
CA ILE A 59 -18.02 15.29 20.98
C ILE A 59 -18.04 15.19 22.52
N PRO A 60 -18.20 14.01 23.14
CA PRO A 60 -18.16 13.89 24.61
C PRO A 60 -16.81 14.29 25.23
N VAL A 61 -15.69 13.95 24.58
CA VAL A 61 -14.36 14.33 25.08
C VAL A 61 -14.20 15.85 25.09
N ILE A 62 -14.58 16.53 24.00
CA ILE A 62 -14.56 17.98 23.91
C ILE A 62 -15.45 18.61 25.00
N GLN A 63 -16.69 18.13 25.11
CA GLN A 63 -17.66 18.68 26.06
C GLN A 63 -17.26 18.52 27.54
N LYS A 64 -16.52 17.47 27.88
CA LYS A 64 -16.01 17.19 29.22
C LYS A 64 -14.68 17.88 29.54
N THR A 65 -14.01 18.44 28.54
CA THR A 65 -12.72 19.10 28.71
C THR A 65 -12.91 20.55 29.19
N ASP A 66 -12.25 20.92 30.29
CA ASP A 66 -12.21 22.29 30.77
C ASP A 66 -11.22 23.13 29.93
N ALA A 67 -11.76 23.99 29.08
CA ALA A 67 -10.96 24.86 28.21
C ALA A 67 -10.12 25.92 28.99
N GLN A 68 -10.47 26.25 30.24
CA GLN A 68 -9.72 27.18 31.05
C GLN A 68 -8.49 26.55 31.73
N ASN A 69 -8.49 25.24 31.87
CA ASN A 69 -7.36 24.49 32.41
C ASN A 69 -6.38 24.12 31.30
N LYS A 70 -5.17 24.68 31.28
CA LYS A 70 -4.15 24.47 30.26
C LYS A 70 -3.47 23.09 30.28
N GLN A 71 -3.80 22.24 31.24
CA GLN A 71 -3.24 20.90 31.36
C GLN A 71 -3.89 19.94 30.38
N THR A 72 -3.13 18.91 29.95
CA THR A 72 -3.67 17.88 29.10
C THR A 72 -4.66 16.99 29.84
N GLN A 73 -5.91 16.94 29.36
CA GLN A 73 -7.02 16.24 29.99
C GLN A 73 -7.48 15.02 29.19
N ALA A 74 -7.18 14.99 27.90
CA ALA A 74 -7.49 13.84 27.07
C ALA A 74 -6.35 13.52 26.10
N ILE A 75 -6.16 12.21 25.84
CA ILE A 75 -5.31 11.72 24.77
C ILE A 75 -6.09 10.78 23.86
N ILE A 76 -5.85 10.91 22.57
CA ILE A 76 -6.45 10.06 21.54
C ILE A 76 -5.29 9.43 20.77
N LEU A 77 -5.17 8.11 20.85
CA LEU A 77 -4.13 7.35 20.15
C LEU A 77 -4.67 6.81 18.83
N SER A 78 -3.94 7.02 17.75
CA SER A 78 -4.26 6.53 16.42
C SER A 78 -3.04 5.85 15.77
N PRO A 79 -3.24 4.84 14.88
CA PRO A 79 -2.15 4.06 14.32
C PRO A 79 -1.26 4.83 13.34
N THR A 80 -1.81 5.83 12.63
CA THR A 80 -1.14 6.53 11.54
C THR A 80 -1.15 8.04 11.72
N ARG A 81 -0.25 8.71 11.04
CA ARG A 81 -0.15 10.18 11.05
C ARG A 81 -1.34 10.82 10.37
N GLU A 82 -1.74 10.25 9.25
CA GLU A 82 -2.84 10.72 8.42
C GLU A 82 -4.13 10.73 9.25
N LEU A 83 -4.43 9.62 9.96
CA LEU A 83 -5.58 9.54 10.85
C LEU A 83 -5.43 10.47 12.06
N CYS A 84 -4.23 10.59 12.62
CA CYS A 84 -3.96 11.52 13.72
C CYS A 84 -4.28 12.98 13.34
N LEU A 85 -3.86 13.41 12.14
CA LEU A 85 -4.17 14.74 11.63
C LEU A 85 -5.66 14.91 11.37
N GLN A 86 -6.29 13.95 10.72
CA GLN A 86 -7.72 13.97 10.44
C GLN A 86 -8.55 14.10 11.72
N ILE A 87 -8.28 13.24 12.72
CA ILE A 87 -8.97 13.32 14.01
C ILE A 87 -8.77 14.71 14.66
N ALA A 88 -7.56 15.25 14.63
CA ALA A 88 -7.30 16.57 15.20
C ALA A 88 -8.06 17.68 14.47
N ASP A 89 -8.13 17.62 13.12
CA ASP A 89 -8.87 18.57 12.29
C ASP A 89 -10.38 18.47 12.54
N ASP A 90 -10.92 17.24 12.62
CA ASP A 90 -12.33 16.99 12.97
C ASP A 90 -12.68 17.58 14.34
N LEU A 91 -11.86 17.27 15.35
CA LEU A 91 -12.08 17.78 16.72
C LEU A 91 -11.98 19.30 16.80
N ASN A 92 -11.02 19.93 16.11
CA ASN A 92 -10.93 21.38 16.01
C ASN A 92 -12.17 21.98 15.35
N SER A 93 -12.71 21.29 14.33
CA SER A 93 -13.94 21.71 13.67
C SER A 93 -15.16 21.60 14.60
N PHE A 94 -15.28 20.53 15.38
CA PHE A 94 -16.35 20.37 16.39
C PHE A 94 -16.23 21.38 17.54
N ALA A 95 -15.01 21.78 17.91
CA ALA A 95 -14.72 22.72 18.98
C ALA A 95 -14.71 24.20 18.53
N LYS A 96 -15.11 24.50 17.29
CA LYS A 96 -14.98 25.82 16.64
C LYS A 96 -15.49 27.00 17.49
N TYR A 97 -16.50 26.79 18.31
CA TYR A 97 -17.14 27.82 19.16
C TYR A 97 -16.80 27.73 20.64
N ILE A 98 -15.78 26.91 21.00
CA ILE A 98 -15.30 26.77 22.38
C ILE A 98 -13.99 27.55 22.53
N ASP A 99 -14.06 28.73 23.11
CA ASP A 99 -12.89 29.57 23.30
C ASP A 99 -11.90 28.97 24.31
N GLY A 100 -10.61 29.03 23.99
CA GLY A 100 -9.53 28.60 24.88
C GLY A 100 -9.20 27.09 24.81
N LEU A 101 -9.98 26.28 24.08
CA LEU A 101 -9.67 24.88 23.89
C LEU A 101 -8.62 24.69 22.79
N HIS A 102 -7.50 24.06 23.14
CA HIS A 102 -6.41 23.75 22.22
C HIS A 102 -6.29 22.24 22.02
N ILE A 103 -6.41 21.82 20.77
CA ILE A 103 -6.28 20.42 20.32
C ILE A 103 -5.06 20.34 19.41
N ALA A 104 -4.13 19.44 19.70
CA ALA A 104 -2.90 19.32 18.93
C ALA A 104 -2.64 17.90 18.44
N ALA A 105 -2.21 17.81 17.17
CA ALA A 105 -1.73 16.55 16.57
C ALA A 105 -0.24 16.34 16.88
N VAL A 106 0.11 15.14 17.37
CA VAL A 106 1.47 14.75 17.77
C VAL A 106 1.87 13.46 17.04
N TYR A 107 2.73 13.57 16.04
CA TYR A 107 3.07 12.45 15.18
C TYR A 107 4.51 12.51 14.67
N GLY A 108 5.07 11.37 14.29
CA GLY A 108 6.45 11.25 13.83
C GLY A 108 6.66 11.76 12.38
N GLY A 109 7.92 12.02 11.98
CA GLY A 109 8.33 12.39 10.62
C GLY A 109 8.23 13.87 10.27
N THR A 110 7.84 14.72 11.23
CA THR A 110 7.89 16.16 11.16
C THR A 110 8.83 16.72 12.23
N ASP A 111 9.13 18.01 12.17
CA ASP A 111 9.97 18.66 13.18
C ASP A 111 9.36 18.52 14.58
N ILE A 112 10.12 17.92 15.47
CA ILE A 112 9.72 17.75 16.86
C ILE A 112 9.70 19.07 17.63
N GLY A 113 10.55 20.03 17.23
CA GLY A 113 10.67 21.33 17.90
C GLY A 113 9.37 22.14 17.82
N SER A 114 8.63 22.06 16.72
CA SER A 114 7.33 22.71 16.58
C SER A 114 6.31 22.11 17.55
N GLN A 115 6.25 20.78 17.63
CA GLN A 115 5.32 20.07 18.53
C GLN A 115 5.65 20.35 20.01
N ILE A 116 6.94 20.41 20.37
CA ILE A 116 7.37 20.80 21.73
C ILE A 116 6.89 22.22 22.08
N ARG A 117 7.01 23.17 21.14
CA ARG A 117 6.52 24.55 21.37
C ARG A 117 5.00 24.57 21.59
N THR A 118 4.25 23.85 20.75
CA THR A 118 2.79 23.75 20.87
C THR A 118 2.39 23.21 22.23
N LEU A 119 2.96 22.08 22.67
CA LEU A 119 2.62 21.48 23.97
C LEU A 119 2.98 22.39 25.15
N LYS A 120 4.07 23.15 25.09
CA LYS A 120 4.46 24.10 26.15
C LYS A 120 3.53 25.29 26.27
N HIS A 121 2.75 25.66 25.27
CA HIS A 121 1.73 26.72 25.36
C HIS A 121 0.47 26.25 26.09
N GLY A 122 0.32 24.97 26.33
CA GLY A 122 -0.85 24.34 26.93
C GLY A 122 -1.79 23.77 25.88
N VAL A 123 -2.03 22.46 25.97
CA VAL A 123 -2.90 21.69 25.07
C VAL A 123 -3.76 20.77 25.91
N GLN A 124 -5.07 20.93 25.82
CA GLN A 124 -6.00 20.15 26.62
C GLN A 124 -6.26 18.76 26.02
N ILE A 125 -6.26 18.64 24.67
CA ILE A 125 -6.49 17.37 23.98
C ILE A 125 -5.32 17.09 23.04
N ILE A 126 -4.63 15.98 23.26
CA ILE A 126 -3.55 15.52 22.38
C ILE A 126 -4.06 14.36 21.51
N VAL A 127 -4.03 14.51 20.19
CA VAL A 127 -4.22 13.41 19.25
C VAL A 127 -2.85 12.94 18.81
N ALA A 128 -2.53 11.65 18.98
CA ALA A 128 -1.15 11.21 18.82
C ALA A 128 -0.97 9.85 18.17
N THR A 129 0.15 9.71 17.44
CA THR A 129 0.70 8.37 17.16
C THR A 129 1.54 7.90 18.34
N PRO A 130 1.39 6.65 18.82
CA PRO A 130 1.97 6.19 20.09
C PRO A 130 3.48 6.42 20.22
N GLY A 131 4.26 6.11 19.20
CA GLY A 131 5.72 6.25 19.26
C GLY A 131 6.21 7.70 19.47
N ARG A 132 5.55 8.69 18.85
CA ARG A 132 5.92 10.11 19.02
C ARG A 132 5.46 10.63 20.38
N LEU A 133 4.27 10.24 20.85
CA LEU A 133 3.81 10.64 22.19
C LEU A 133 4.75 10.11 23.26
N LEU A 134 5.15 8.84 23.17
CA LEU A 134 6.10 8.23 24.10
C LEU A 134 7.48 8.94 24.09
N ASP A 135 7.99 9.35 22.92
CA ASP A 135 9.21 10.16 22.85
C ASP A 135 9.07 11.51 23.58
N LEU A 136 7.90 12.16 23.45
CA LEU A 136 7.64 13.43 24.14
C LEU A 136 7.40 13.25 25.65
N ILE A 137 6.82 12.15 26.10
CA ILE A 137 6.72 11.77 27.52
C ILE A 137 8.13 11.56 28.09
N ASN A 138 8.96 10.75 27.42
CA ASN A 138 10.33 10.47 27.86
C ASN A 138 11.22 11.72 27.91
N ARG A 139 10.88 12.76 27.16
CA ARG A 139 11.55 14.07 27.20
C ARG A 139 10.97 15.00 28.29
N GLY A 140 9.95 14.57 29.02
CA GLY A 140 9.27 15.40 30.03
C GLY A 140 8.49 16.59 29.44
N VAL A 141 8.11 16.51 28.15
CA VAL A 141 7.37 17.59 27.46
C VAL A 141 5.86 17.33 27.53
N ALA A 142 5.43 16.11 27.27
CA ALA A 142 4.03 15.72 27.42
C ALA A 142 3.80 15.26 28.87
N GLN A 143 3.02 16.02 29.61
CA GLN A 143 2.61 15.75 31.00
C GLN A 143 1.20 15.18 30.98
N LEU A 144 1.02 13.97 31.48
CA LEU A 144 -0.24 13.23 31.37
C LEU A 144 -0.93 13.00 32.74
N GLU A 145 -0.44 13.60 33.78
CA GLU A 145 -0.91 13.41 35.18
C GLU A 145 -2.37 13.85 35.40
N HIS A 146 -2.90 14.68 34.50
CA HIS A 146 -4.28 15.19 34.57
C HIS A 146 -5.20 14.60 33.50
N VAL A 147 -4.73 13.60 32.76
CA VAL A 147 -5.53 12.93 31.73
C VAL A 147 -6.63 12.10 32.40
N ASN A 148 -7.86 12.43 32.05
CA ASN A 148 -9.06 11.73 32.53
C ASN A 148 -9.80 10.93 31.42
N ASN A 149 -9.41 11.11 30.16
CA ASN A 149 -9.92 10.33 29.05
C ASN A 149 -8.79 9.84 28.14
N VAL A 150 -8.75 8.53 27.87
CA VAL A 150 -7.84 7.90 26.89
C VAL A 150 -8.67 7.22 25.84
N VAL A 151 -8.48 7.59 24.58
CA VAL A 151 -9.14 6.97 23.43
C VAL A 151 -8.12 6.19 22.62
N LEU A 152 -8.45 4.93 22.31
CA LEU A 152 -7.74 4.10 21.35
C LEU A 152 -8.61 3.99 20.10
N ASP A 153 -8.26 4.69 19.01
CA ASP A 153 -8.98 4.60 17.75
C ASP A 153 -8.24 3.70 16.76
N GLU A 154 -8.98 2.89 16.00
CA GLU A 154 -8.45 1.79 15.18
C GLU A 154 -7.51 0.87 15.99
N ALA A 155 -7.97 0.44 17.18
CA ALA A 155 -7.16 -0.36 18.10
C ALA A 155 -6.64 -1.66 17.48
N ASP A 156 -7.42 -2.33 16.64
CA ASP A 156 -7.02 -3.50 15.86
C ASP A 156 -5.84 -3.22 14.93
N GLU A 157 -5.83 -2.07 14.29
CA GLU A 157 -4.74 -1.65 13.42
C GLU A 157 -3.45 -1.36 14.23
N MET A 158 -3.56 -0.72 15.39
CA MET A 158 -2.39 -0.47 16.25
C MET A 158 -1.73 -1.78 16.69
N LEU A 159 -2.53 -2.82 16.99
CA LEU A 159 -2.01 -4.14 17.33
C LEU A 159 -1.34 -4.84 16.16
N ASN A 160 -1.98 -4.80 14.99
CA ASN A 160 -1.42 -5.38 13.77
C ASN A 160 -0.08 -4.72 13.37
N MET A 161 0.16 -3.48 13.78
CA MET A 161 1.42 -2.76 13.58
C MET A 161 2.48 -3.09 14.65
N GLY A 162 2.15 -3.86 15.68
CA GLY A 162 3.08 -4.22 16.75
C GLY A 162 3.40 -3.07 17.70
N ILE A 163 2.50 -2.08 17.86
CA ILE A 163 2.73 -0.88 18.68
C ILE A 163 2.32 -1.09 20.15
N SER A 164 1.95 -2.31 20.53
CA SER A 164 1.46 -2.64 21.88
C SER A 164 2.39 -2.18 23.00
N GLU A 165 3.72 -2.33 22.83
CA GLU A 165 4.70 -1.91 23.84
C GLU A 165 4.66 -0.39 24.07
N SER A 166 4.52 0.40 23.02
CA SER A 166 4.42 1.86 23.15
C SER A 166 3.11 2.27 23.83
N ILE A 167 2.01 1.56 23.54
CA ILE A 167 0.71 1.81 24.19
C ILE A 167 0.82 1.50 25.68
N ASN A 168 1.39 0.35 26.07
CA ASN A 168 1.58 -0.03 27.45
C ASN A 168 2.41 1.02 28.21
N ALA A 169 3.54 1.47 27.63
CA ALA A 169 4.38 2.50 28.22
C ALA A 169 3.68 3.86 28.36
N ILE A 170 2.76 4.22 27.48
CA ILE A 170 1.94 5.43 27.61
C ILE A 170 0.96 5.26 28.77
N PHE A 171 0.29 4.11 28.90
CA PHE A 171 -0.67 3.85 29.97
C PHE A 171 -0.05 3.88 31.36
N GLU A 172 1.26 3.55 31.51
CA GLU A 172 2.01 3.68 32.76
C GLU A 172 2.17 5.14 33.23
N ASN A 173 2.04 6.11 32.30
CA ASN A 173 2.19 7.54 32.58
C ASN A 173 0.84 8.29 32.70
N VAL A 174 -0.27 7.58 32.62
CA VAL A 174 -1.63 8.16 32.74
C VAL A 174 -2.27 7.71 34.06
N PRO A 175 -3.04 8.57 34.75
CA PRO A 175 -3.71 8.21 35.99
C PRO A 175 -4.55 6.94 35.87
N ALA A 176 -4.62 6.16 36.95
CA ALA A 176 -5.46 4.97 36.99
C ALA A 176 -6.96 5.33 36.98
N ASP A 177 -7.34 6.45 37.62
CA ASP A 177 -8.71 6.98 37.65
C ASP A 177 -9.00 7.79 36.39
N ARG A 178 -9.24 7.09 35.27
CA ARG A 178 -9.57 7.66 33.95
C ARG A 178 -10.67 6.86 33.28
N ASN A 179 -11.26 7.42 32.24
CA ASN A 179 -12.06 6.66 31.27
C ASN A 179 -11.15 6.13 30.14
N THR A 180 -11.32 4.88 29.78
CA THR A 180 -10.63 4.26 28.64
C THR A 180 -11.66 3.87 27.59
N LEU A 181 -11.51 4.44 26.39
CA LEU A 181 -12.43 4.28 25.27
C LEU A 181 -11.72 3.55 24.15
N LEU A 182 -12.20 2.38 23.78
CA LEU A 182 -11.63 1.55 22.74
C LEU A 182 -12.57 1.49 21.54
N PHE A 183 -12.10 1.99 20.39
CA PHE A 183 -12.80 1.97 19.12
C PHE A 183 -12.08 1.07 18.15
N SER A 184 -12.80 0.11 17.56
CA SER A 184 -12.24 -0.87 16.64
C SER A 184 -13.27 -1.30 15.60
N ALA A 185 -12.79 -1.75 14.43
CA ALA A 185 -13.65 -2.38 13.44
C ALA A 185 -13.83 -3.88 13.72
N THR A 186 -12.87 -4.50 14.40
CA THR A 186 -12.86 -5.93 14.68
C THR A 186 -12.54 -6.22 16.15
N MET A 187 -13.05 -7.34 16.68
CA MET A 187 -12.70 -7.83 18.02
C MET A 187 -11.82 -9.07 17.90
N SER A 188 -10.52 -8.88 17.88
CA SER A 188 -9.56 -9.98 17.95
C SER A 188 -9.27 -10.39 19.40
N LYS A 189 -8.68 -11.58 19.60
CA LYS A 189 -8.27 -12.03 20.94
C LYS A 189 -7.24 -11.11 21.58
N GLU A 190 -6.44 -10.43 20.77
CA GLU A 190 -5.44 -9.45 21.21
C GLU A 190 -6.13 -8.19 21.73
N ILE A 191 -7.20 -7.73 21.07
CA ILE A 191 -8.02 -6.59 21.53
C ILE A 191 -8.74 -6.94 22.83
N GLU A 192 -9.31 -8.15 22.93
CA GLU A 192 -9.94 -8.64 24.17
C GLU A 192 -8.96 -8.57 25.35
N LYS A 193 -7.69 -8.96 25.16
CA LYS A 193 -6.66 -8.86 26.21
C LYS A 193 -6.37 -7.42 26.61
N ILE A 194 -6.25 -6.50 25.65
CA ILE A 194 -6.07 -5.07 25.93
C ILE A 194 -7.28 -4.52 26.68
N ALA A 195 -8.48 -4.85 26.23
CA ALA A 195 -9.69 -4.45 26.91
C ALA A 195 -9.71 -4.92 28.37
N LEU A 196 -9.43 -6.19 28.61
CA LEU A 196 -9.36 -6.76 29.97
C LEU A 196 -8.26 -6.16 30.85
N HIS A 197 -7.19 -5.61 30.25
CA HIS A 197 -6.07 -5.06 31.00
C HIS A 197 -6.26 -3.57 31.36
N TYR A 198 -6.87 -2.79 30.48
CA TYR A 198 -6.95 -1.33 30.62
C TYR A 198 -8.34 -0.77 30.87
N LEU A 199 -9.40 -1.53 30.60
CA LEU A 199 -10.77 -1.09 30.81
C LEU A 199 -11.34 -1.72 32.09
N HIS A 200 -12.12 -0.90 32.83
CA HIS A 200 -12.80 -1.30 34.03
C HIS A 200 -14.29 -1.12 33.85
N ASP A 201 -15.10 -2.16 34.18
CA ASP A 201 -16.57 -2.11 34.11
C ASP A 201 -17.11 -1.47 32.81
N HIS A 202 -16.55 -1.91 31.68
CA HIS A 202 -16.83 -1.32 30.38
C HIS A 202 -18.15 -1.80 29.77
N LYS A 203 -18.82 -0.91 29.04
CA LYS A 203 -19.93 -1.26 28.17
C LYS A 203 -19.42 -1.60 26.77
N GLU A 204 -19.85 -2.74 26.25
CA GLU A 204 -19.64 -3.07 24.83
C GLU A 204 -20.82 -2.56 24.02
N ILE A 205 -20.54 -1.74 23.00
CA ILE A 205 -21.49 -1.22 22.03
C ILE A 205 -21.11 -1.75 20.65
N VAL A 206 -22.03 -2.49 20.03
CA VAL A 206 -21.81 -3.09 18.71
C VAL A 206 -22.81 -2.50 17.74
N VAL A 207 -22.33 -1.75 16.75
CA VAL A 207 -23.15 -1.19 15.69
C VAL A 207 -22.96 -2.00 14.41
N GLY A 208 -24.02 -2.66 13.96
CA GLY A 208 -23.96 -3.72 12.96
C GLY A 208 -23.71 -5.09 13.59
N SER A 209 -23.22 -6.06 12.84
CA SER A 209 -22.80 -7.33 13.42
C SER A 209 -21.28 -7.38 13.63
N ARG A 210 -20.84 -8.17 14.63
CA ARG A 210 -19.40 -8.37 14.93
C ARG A 210 -18.70 -8.91 13.69
N ASN A 211 -17.66 -8.19 13.20
CA ASN A 211 -16.80 -8.58 12.08
C ASN A 211 -17.51 -8.65 10.71
N GLU A 212 -18.67 -8.05 10.54
CA GLU A 212 -19.37 -8.02 9.26
C GLU A 212 -18.64 -7.11 8.26
N GLY A 213 -18.54 -7.55 7.00
CA GLY A 213 -18.06 -6.71 5.90
C GLY A 213 -19.05 -5.57 5.61
N ALA A 214 -18.59 -4.44 5.07
CA ALA A 214 -19.45 -3.31 4.73
C ALA A 214 -20.68 -3.78 3.92
N GLU A 215 -21.88 -3.45 4.39
CA GLU A 215 -23.15 -4.00 3.90
C GLU A 215 -23.40 -3.72 2.41
N HIS A 216 -22.86 -2.60 1.93
CA HIS A 216 -23.04 -2.11 0.55
C HIS A 216 -21.88 -2.42 -0.40
N VAL A 217 -20.96 -3.34 -0.01
CA VAL A 217 -19.82 -3.72 -0.85
C VAL A 217 -20.07 -5.05 -1.53
N ASN A 218 -19.96 -5.09 -2.87
CA ASN A 218 -19.94 -6.32 -3.65
C ASN A 218 -18.51 -6.90 -3.67
N HIS A 219 -18.37 -8.17 -3.35
CA HIS A 219 -17.08 -8.88 -3.33
C HIS A 219 -16.97 -9.78 -4.55
N ILE A 220 -15.98 -9.51 -5.42
CA ILE A 220 -15.74 -10.29 -6.64
C ILE A 220 -14.30 -10.80 -6.63
N TYR A 221 -14.06 -12.04 -7.05
CA TYR A 221 -12.70 -12.48 -7.31
C TYR A 221 -12.54 -13.00 -8.72
N TYR A 222 -11.36 -12.73 -9.31
CA TYR A 222 -10.94 -13.27 -10.58
C TYR A 222 -9.77 -14.23 -10.37
N LEU A 223 -9.98 -15.49 -10.76
CA LEU A 223 -8.95 -16.52 -10.67
C LEU A 223 -8.10 -16.54 -11.93
N VAL A 224 -6.81 -16.22 -11.81
CA VAL A 224 -5.87 -16.13 -12.93
C VAL A 224 -4.55 -16.83 -12.63
N ASN A 225 -3.74 -17.09 -13.65
CA ASN A 225 -2.36 -17.50 -13.43
C ASN A 225 -1.52 -16.32 -12.94
N ALA A 226 -0.46 -16.59 -12.16
CA ALA A 226 0.39 -15.54 -11.60
C ALA A 226 1.01 -14.62 -12.68
N LYS A 227 1.36 -15.17 -13.86
CA LYS A 227 1.89 -14.41 -14.99
C LYS A 227 0.87 -13.46 -15.63
N ASP A 228 -0.42 -13.78 -15.52
CA ASP A 228 -1.50 -13.06 -16.20
C ASP A 228 -2.16 -12.01 -15.29
N LYS A 229 -1.70 -11.86 -14.01
CA LYS A 229 -2.30 -10.94 -13.02
C LYS A 229 -2.36 -9.49 -13.50
N TYR A 230 -1.29 -8.99 -14.12
CA TYR A 230 -1.27 -7.61 -14.59
C TYR A 230 -2.22 -7.40 -15.77
N LEU A 231 -2.28 -8.35 -16.71
CA LEU A 231 -3.24 -8.30 -17.82
C LEU A 231 -4.69 -8.36 -17.32
N ALA A 232 -4.93 -9.16 -16.27
CA ALA A 232 -6.25 -9.19 -15.62
C ALA A 232 -6.59 -7.86 -14.95
N LEU A 233 -5.63 -7.23 -14.24
CA LEU A 233 -5.80 -5.88 -13.69
C LEU A 233 -6.18 -4.89 -14.79
N LYS A 234 -5.45 -4.88 -15.89
CA LYS A 234 -5.71 -3.99 -17.02
C LYS A 234 -7.12 -4.19 -17.59
N ARG A 235 -7.55 -5.45 -17.81
CA ARG A 235 -8.93 -5.73 -18.26
C ARG A 235 -9.99 -5.24 -17.27
N VAL A 236 -9.74 -5.39 -15.97
CA VAL A 236 -10.65 -4.91 -14.92
C VAL A 236 -10.76 -3.39 -14.94
N VAL A 237 -9.64 -2.66 -14.96
CA VAL A 237 -9.68 -1.19 -14.96
C VAL A 237 -10.28 -0.64 -16.24
N ASP A 238 -10.04 -1.26 -17.38
CA ASP A 238 -10.63 -0.85 -18.67
C ASP A 238 -12.13 -1.18 -18.76
N PHE A 239 -12.60 -2.20 -18.03
CA PHE A 239 -14.03 -2.55 -18.04
C PHE A 239 -14.91 -1.56 -17.29
N TYR A 240 -14.34 -0.79 -16.32
CA TYR A 240 -15.07 0.21 -15.55
C TYR A 240 -14.64 1.63 -15.94
N PRO A 241 -15.29 2.28 -16.91
CA PRO A 241 -14.83 3.55 -17.49
C PRO A 241 -14.67 4.71 -16.50
N ARG A 242 -15.46 4.72 -15.41
CA ARG A 242 -15.44 5.76 -14.37
C ARG A 242 -14.87 5.23 -13.05
N ILE A 243 -13.94 4.28 -13.15
CA ILE A 243 -13.31 3.70 -11.97
C ILE A 243 -12.42 4.74 -11.27
N PHE A 244 -12.62 4.89 -9.97
CA PHE A 244 -11.74 5.62 -9.07
C PHE A 244 -11.40 4.66 -7.92
N ALA A 245 -10.13 4.24 -7.82
CA ALA A 245 -9.81 3.06 -7.03
C ALA A 245 -8.46 3.12 -6.31
N ILE A 246 -8.39 2.41 -5.18
CA ILE A 246 -7.12 1.99 -4.57
C ILE A 246 -6.81 0.56 -5.01
N ILE A 247 -5.57 0.34 -5.47
CA ILE A 247 -5.04 -0.97 -5.82
C ILE A 247 -4.07 -1.41 -4.72
N PHE A 248 -4.47 -2.39 -3.94
CA PHE A 248 -3.65 -2.92 -2.84
C PHE A 248 -2.66 -3.96 -3.32
N CYS A 249 -1.37 -3.72 -3.08
CA CYS A 249 -0.27 -4.65 -3.32
C CYS A 249 0.34 -5.12 -1.99
N ARG A 250 0.99 -6.29 -1.99
CA ARG A 250 1.54 -6.90 -0.77
C ARG A 250 2.87 -6.29 -0.35
N THR A 251 3.67 -5.84 -1.29
CA THR A 251 5.01 -5.31 -1.04
C THR A 251 5.23 -3.96 -1.71
N LYS A 252 6.10 -3.14 -1.14
CA LYS A 252 6.48 -1.84 -1.69
C LYS A 252 7.05 -1.94 -3.13
N LEU A 253 7.82 -2.99 -3.41
CA LEU A 253 8.37 -3.23 -4.76
C LEU A 253 7.26 -3.56 -5.77
N GLU A 254 6.30 -4.40 -5.39
CA GLU A 254 5.13 -4.71 -6.22
C GLU A 254 4.28 -3.46 -6.45
N THR A 255 4.11 -2.62 -5.41
CA THR A 255 3.38 -1.35 -5.50
C THR A 255 4.00 -0.43 -6.54
N GLN A 256 5.31 -0.22 -6.48
CA GLN A 256 6.01 0.62 -7.45
C GLN A 256 5.96 0.02 -8.86
N ASP A 257 6.22 -1.29 -9.02
CA ASP A 257 6.20 -1.96 -10.32
C ASP A 257 4.82 -1.88 -11.00
N ILE A 258 3.74 -2.05 -10.24
CA ILE A 258 2.37 -1.96 -10.78
C ILE A 258 2.02 -0.51 -11.14
N ALA A 259 2.38 0.46 -10.31
CA ALA A 259 2.17 1.87 -10.63
C ALA A 259 2.92 2.27 -11.92
N ASP A 260 4.20 1.90 -12.02
CA ASP A 260 5.03 2.19 -13.19
C ASP A 260 4.49 1.54 -14.48
N LYS A 261 3.94 0.32 -14.37
CA LYS A 261 3.28 -0.37 -15.49
C LYS A 261 2.01 0.35 -15.93
N LEU A 262 1.17 0.76 -14.97
CA LEU A 262 -0.05 1.52 -15.27
C LEU A 262 0.26 2.86 -15.93
N ILE A 263 1.24 3.60 -15.42
CA ILE A 263 1.68 4.88 -16.01
C ILE A 263 2.19 4.68 -17.45
N ARG A 264 3.01 3.66 -17.70
CA ARG A 264 3.50 3.32 -19.05
C ARG A 264 2.38 2.95 -20.01
N ASP A 265 1.33 2.32 -19.50
CA ASP A 265 0.14 1.97 -20.29
C ASP A 265 -0.84 3.15 -20.47
N GLY A 266 -0.50 4.34 -19.93
CA GLY A 266 -1.26 5.58 -20.10
C GLY A 266 -2.34 5.82 -19.05
N TYR A 267 -2.33 5.07 -17.95
CA TYR A 267 -3.25 5.32 -16.84
C TYR A 267 -2.71 6.37 -15.89
N ASN A 268 -3.62 7.15 -15.31
CA ASN A 268 -3.27 8.12 -14.29
C ASN A 268 -3.17 7.44 -12.92
N ALA A 269 -1.97 6.98 -12.58
CA ALA A 269 -1.68 6.20 -11.38
C ALA A 269 -0.50 6.78 -10.60
N GLU A 270 -0.51 6.64 -9.28
CA GLU A 270 0.64 6.94 -8.42
C GLU A 270 0.83 5.85 -7.36
N ALA A 271 2.09 5.63 -6.95
CA ALA A 271 2.44 4.67 -5.91
C ALA A 271 2.41 5.32 -4.52
N LEU A 272 1.96 4.57 -3.50
CA LEU A 272 1.99 4.98 -2.09
C LEU A 272 2.55 3.85 -1.23
N HIS A 273 3.79 4.01 -0.75
CA HIS A 273 4.47 3.01 0.08
C HIS A 273 5.49 3.64 1.03
N GLY A 274 6.03 2.83 1.94
CA GLY A 274 6.87 3.30 3.05
C GLY A 274 8.22 3.92 2.67
N ASP A 275 8.71 3.77 1.42
CA ASP A 275 9.97 4.38 0.98
C ASP A 275 9.79 5.82 0.49
N LEU A 276 8.55 6.30 0.33
CA LEU A 276 8.28 7.68 -0.01
C LEU A 276 8.54 8.59 1.20
N SER A 277 9.15 9.76 0.95
CA SER A 277 9.24 10.81 1.96
C SER A 277 7.84 11.31 2.34
N GLN A 278 7.72 11.95 3.52
CA GLN A 278 6.41 12.47 3.96
C GLN A 278 5.84 13.48 2.96
N GLN A 279 6.67 14.39 2.45
CA GLN A 279 6.23 15.38 1.45
C GLN A 279 5.69 14.72 0.17
N GLN A 280 6.34 13.64 -0.29
CA GLN A 280 5.84 12.88 -1.45
C GLN A 280 4.50 12.22 -1.16
N ARG A 281 4.34 11.62 0.04
CA ARG A 281 3.08 11.01 0.46
C ARG A 281 1.95 12.03 0.51
N ASP A 282 2.19 13.18 1.13
CA ASP A 282 1.20 14.26 1.25
C ASP A 282 0.78 14.77 -0.12
N LEU A 283 1.74 14.97 -1.03
CA LEU A 283 1.48 15.41 -2.40
C LEU A 283 0.67 14.35 -3.19
N THR A 284 1.05 13.08 -3.10
CA THR A 284 0.31 11.98 -3.75
C THR A 284 -1.12 11.92 -3.23
N MET A 285 -1.30 12.03 -1.92
CA MET A 285 -2.63 12.03 -1.31
C MET A 285 -3.47 13.23 -1.71
N GLN A 286 -2.87 14.42 -1.77
CA GLN A 286 -3.56 15.62 -2.24
C GLN A 286 -4.03 15.48 -3.70
N LYS A 287 -3.16 14.96 -4.58
CA LYS A 287 -3.53 14.71 -5.97
C LYS A 287 -4.67 13.68 -6.08
N PHE A 288 -4.62 12.63 -5.27
CA PHE A 288 -5.65 11.59 -5.27
C PHE A 288 -6.99 12.13 -4.76
N ARG A 289 -7.03 12.86 -3.64
CA ARG A 289 -8.25 13.51 -3.12
C ARG A 289 -8.86 14.51 -4.11
N ASN A 290 -8.03 15.21 -4.87
CA ASN A 290 -8.47 16.16 -5.89
C ASN A 290 -8.85 15.49 -7.23
N HIS A 291 -8.92 14.15 -7.29
CA HIS A 291 -9.20 13.37 -8.49
C HIS A 291 -8.20 13.60 -9.65
N ASN A 292 -7.03 14.16 -9.37
CA ASN A 292 -5.94 14.31 -10.34
C ASN A 292 -5.21 13.00 -10.62
N VAL A 293 -5.41 11.99 -9.79
CA VAL A 293 -4.92 10.61 -9.94
C VAL A 293 -6.13 9.68 -9.85
N GLN A 294 -6.25 8.76 -10.81
CA GLN A 294 -7.36 7.81 -10.89
C GLN A 294 -7.10 6.54 -10.06
N PHE A 295 -5.86 6.09 -10.04
CA PHE A 295 -5.45 4.87 -9.35
C PHE A 295 -4.37 5.16 -8.32
N LEU A 296 -4.66 4.91 -7.06
CA LEU A 296 -3.65 4.89 -6.01
C LEU A 296 -3.18 3.45 -5.80
N VAL A 297 -1.94 3.13 -6.15
CA VAL A 297 -1.37 1.81 -5.91
C VAL A 297 -0.66 1.84 -4.56
N ALA A 298 -1.12 1.04 -3.58
CA ALA A 298 -0.65 1.19 -2.21
C ALA A 298 -0.39 -0.14 -1.49
N THR A 299 0.49 -0.10 -0.49
CA THR A 299 0.60 -1.18 0.52
C THR A 299 -0.43 -0.97 1.63
N ASP A 300 -0.79 -2.03 2.36
CA ASP A 300 -1.70 -1.92 3.51
C ASP A 300 -1.27 -0.83 4.50
N VAL A 301 -0.01 -0.86 4.91
CA VAL A 301 0.54 0.09 5.89
C VAL A 301 0.45 1.54 5.41
N ALA A 302 0.71 1.78 4.13
CA ALA A 302 0.68 3.13 3.57
C ALA A 302 -0.74 3.65 3.33
N ALA A 303 -1.70 2.76 3.10
CA ALA A 303 -3.10 3.09 2.86
C ALA A 303 -3.96 3.13 4.14
N ARG A 304 -3.38 2.80 5.30
CA ARG A 304 -4.08 2.91 6.59
C ARG A 304 -4.34 4.36 6.95
N GLY A 305 -5.49 4.61 7.55
CA GLY A 305 -5.89 5.96 7.96
C GLY A 305 -6.15 6.93 6.80
N LEU A 306 -6.16 6.44 5.54
CA LEU A 306 -6.54 7.29 4.43
C LEU A 306 -8.04 7.57 4.47
N ASP A 307 -8.37 8.84 4.62
CA ASP A 307 -9.72 9.31 4.40
C ASP A 307 -9.84 9.77 2.95
N VAL A 308 -10.42 8.92 2.15
CA VAL A 308 -10.76 9.20 0.76
C VAL A 308 -12.18 8.75 0.54
N ASP A 309 -13.02 9.70 0.25
CA ASP A 309 -14.41 9.46 -0.12
C ASP A 309 -14.53 9.11 -1.60
N ASP A 310 -15.70 8.59 -1.97
CA ASP A 310 -16.11 8.33 -3.34
C ASP A 310 -15.30 7.27 -4.12
N LEU A 311 -14.54 6.42 -3.42
CA LEU A 311 -13.93 5.27 -4.09
C LEU A 311 -15.02 4.34 -4.64
N THR A 312 -15.02 4.18 -5.95
CA THR A 312 -15.97 3.27 -6.62
C THR A 312 -15.53 1.82 -6.43
N HIS A 313 -14.23 1.57 -6.41
CA HIS A 313 -13.65 0.24 -6.33
C HIS A 313 -12.46 0.17 -5.39
N VAL A 314 -12.30 -0.98 -4.78
CA VAL A 314 -11.06 -1.43 -4.14
C VAL A 314 -10.56 -2.64 -4.90
N ILE A 315 -9.31 -2.62 -5.36
CA ILE A 315 -8.72 -3.74 -6.10
C ILE A 315 -7.61 -4.36 -5.26
N ASN A 316 -7.78 -5.63 -4.91
CA ASN A 316 -6.75 -6.41 -4.25
C ASN A 316 -5.90 -7.12 -5.32
N TYR A 317 -4.69 -6.63 -5.56
CA TYR A 317 -3.71 -7.30 -6.41
C TYR A 317 -3.04 -8.46 -5.65
N GLY A 318 -3.87 -9.41 -5.24
CA GLY A 318 -3.59 -10.47 -4.28
C GLY A 318 -4.26 -10.21 -2.92
N LEU A 319 -4.75 -11.29 -2.30
CA LEU A 319 -5.37 -11.21 -0.98
C LEU A 319 -4.32 -10.88 0.08
N PRO A 320 -4.68 -10.14 1.14
CA PRO A 320 -3.78 -9.89 2.26
C PRO A 320 -3.42 -11.19 2.99
N ASP A 321 -2.38 -11.14 3.81
CA ASP A 321 -1.98 -12.30 4.62
C ASP A 321 -2.88 -12.45 5.84
N ASP A 322 -3.29 -11.35 6.42
CA ASP A 322 -4.28 -11.26 7.50
C ASP A 322 -5.68 -10.97 6.95
N ILE A 323 -6.68 -11.70 7.46
CA ILE A 323 -8.07 -11.58 7.00
C ILE A 323 -8.69 -10.25 7.46
N ALA A 324 -8.34 -9.74 8.65
CA ALA A 324 -8.83 -8.45 9.14
C ALA A 324 -8.45 -7.31 8.19
N SER A 325 -7.24 -7.35 7.63
CA SER A 325 -6.78 -6.39 6.62
C SER A 325 -7.69 -6.37 5.38
N TYR A 326 -8.34 -7.48 5.01
CA TYR A 326 -9.30 -7.47 3.90
C TYR A 326 -10.52 -6.58 4.19
N THR A 327 -11.05 -6.66 5.41
CA THR A 327 -12.18 -5.82 5.85
C THR A 327 -11.81 -4.34 5.80
N HIS A 328 -10.61 -3.98 6.29
CA HIS A 328 -10.11 -2.60 6.24
C HIS A 328 -9.89 -2.09 4.81
N ARG A 329 -9.40 -2.95 3.89
CA ARG A 329 -9.27 -2.60 2.47
C ARG A 329 -10.63 -2.38 1.84
N SER A 330 -11.54 -3.34 1.96
CA SER A 330 -12.88 -3.28 1.35
C SER A 330 -13.73 -2.14 1.92
N GLY A 331 -13.54 -1.78 3.19
CA GLY A 331 -14.19 -0.64 3.84
C GLY A 331 -13.73 0.74 3.34
N ARG A 332 -12.79 0.82 2.38
CA ARG A 332 -12.45 2.08 1.69
C ARG A 332 -13.44 2.45 0.60
N THR A 333 -14.32 1.54 0.20
CA THR A 333 -15.46 1.80 -0.71
C THR A 333 -16.79 1.48 -0.03
N GLY A 334 -17.90 1.88 -0.61
CA GLY A 334 -19.24 1.63 -0.05
C GLY A 334 -19.56 2.44 1.21
N ARG A 335 -18.95 3.62 1.37
CA ARG A 335 -19.19 4.54 2.50
C ARG A 335 -20.46 5.36 2.30
N ALA A 336 -21.00 5.89 3.41
CA ALA A 336 -22.17 6.78 3.42
C ALA A 336 -23.38 6.24 2.61
N GLY A 337 -23.65 4.93 2.69
CA GLY A 337 -24.77 4.28 1.98
C GLY A 337 -24.57 4.11 0.47
N LYS A 338 -23.44 4.54 -0.10
CA LYS A 338 -23.10 4.32 -1.52
C LYS A 338 -22.72 2.85 -1.76
N LYS A 339 -23.00 2.34 -2.96
CA LYS A 339 -22.58 1.00 -3.37
C LYS A 339 -21.11 1.01 -3.78
N GLY A 340 -20.34 0.03 -3.28
CA GLY A 340 -18.92 -0.17 -3.60
C GLY A 340 -18.66 -1.55 -4.18
N THR A 341 -17.49 -1.73 -4.80
CA THR A 341 -17.05 -3.03 -5.31
C THR A 341 -15.61 -3.32 -4.87
N SER A 342 -15.42 -4.46 -4.20
CA SER A 342 -14.10 -5.00 -3.84
C SER A 342 -13.74 -6.14 -4.78
N ILE A 343 -12.72 -5.93 -5.61
CA ILE A 343 -12.25 -6.89 -6.61
C ILE A 343 -10.95 -7.50 -6.13
N SER A 344 -10.84 -8.84 -6.20
CA SER A 344 -9.63 -9.57 -5.84
C SER A 344 -9.08 -10.34 -7.03
N ILE A 345 -7.86 -10.02 -7.48
CA ILE A 345 -7.16 -10.74 -8.55
C ILE A 345 -6.25 -11.77 -7.89
N ILE A 346 -6.66 -13.02 -7.90
CA ILE A 346 -6.03 -14.10 -7.15
C ILE A 346 -5.48 -15.21 -8.04
N HIS A 347 -4.48 -15.94 -7.54
CA HIS A 347 -4.04 -17.18 -8.17
C HIS A 347 -4.58 -18.42 -7.41
N THR A 348 -4.45 -19.60 -8.01
CA THR A 348 -5.02 -20.86 -7.47
C THR A 348 -4.67 -21.16 -6.02
N ARG A 349 -3.46 -20.77 -5.56
CA ARG A 349 -3.01 -20.99 -4.18
C ARG A 349 -3.72 -20.10 -3.16
N GLU A 350 -4.32 -18.98 -3.59
CA GLU A 350 -5.03 -18.05 -2.72
C GLU A 350 -6.52 -18.39 -2.59
N LYS A 351 -7.04 -19.31 -3.42
CA LYS A 351 -8.48 -19.66 -3.43
C LYS A 351 -9.00 -20.14 -2.06
N PHE A 352 -8.14 -20.77 -1.23
CA PHE A 352 -8.55 -21.18 0.11
C PHE A 352 -8.80 -19.98 1.05
N LYS A 353 -8.05 -18.86 0.86
CA LYS A 353 -8.23 -17.64 1.65
C LYS A 353 -9.58 -16.99 1.38
N VAL A 354 -10.11 -17.07 0.15
CA VAL A 354 -11.44 -16.54 -0.18
C VAL A 354 -12.49 -17.13 0.77
N ARG A 355 -12.52 -18.45 0.94
CA ARG A 355 -13.47 -19.11 1.85
C ARG A 355 -13.31 -18.72 3.31
N GLN A 356 -12.09 -18.43 3.74
CA GLN A 356 -11.81 -17.95 5.09
C GLN A 356 -12.36 -16.54 5.29
N ILE A 357 -12.16 -15.67 4.28
CA ILE A 357 -12.67 -14.30 4.29
C ILE A 357 -14.21 -14.32 4.27
N GLU A 358 -14.85 -15.10 3.35
CA GLU A 358 -16.31 -15.26 3.28
C GLU A 358 -16.90 -15.61 4.65
N LYS A 359 -16.28 -16.57 5.32
CA LYS A 359 -16.73 -17.01 6.66
C LYS A 359 -16.62 -15.90 7.70
N GLN A 360 -15.58 -15.04 7.60
CA GLN A 360 -15.34 -13.98 8.58
C GLN A 360 -16.23 -12.77 8.34
N ILE A 361 -16.40 -12.35 7.07
CA ILE A 361 -17.20 -11.18 6.72
C ILE A 361 -18.71 -11.48 6.61
N GLY A 362 -19.10 -12.77 6.64
CA GLY A 362 -20.49 -13.20 6.50
C GLY A 362 -21.08 -13.01 5.10
N LYS A 363 -20.25 -12.84 4.07
CA LYS A 363 -20.67 -12.58 2.68
C LYS A 363 -19.94 -13.47 1.70
N ASP A 364 -20.65 -13.93 0.69
CA ASP A 364 -20.10 -14.74 -0.39
C ASP A 364 -19.41 -13.86 -1.45
N PHE A 365 -18.33 -14.37 -1.99
CA PHE A 365 -17.65 -13.77 -3.13
C PHE A 365 -18.23 -14.28 -4.45
N ILE A 366 -18.42 -13.39 -5.39
CA ILE A 366 -18.79 -13.73 -6.76
C ILE A 366 -17.53 -14.26 -7.49
N ASP A 367 -17.59 -15.51 -7.97
CA ASP A 367 -16.55 -16.08 -8.85
C ASP A 367 -16.68 -15.46 -10.25
N GLY A 368 -16.01 -14.34 -10.46
CA GLY A 368 -16.09 -13.56 -11.70
C GLY A 368 -15.36 -14.23 -12.87
N THR A 369 -15.89 -14.01 -14.07
CA THR A 369 -15.17 -14.21 -15.32
C THR A 369 -14.58 -12.88 -15.77
N LEU A 370 -13.29 -12.89 -16.21
CA LEU A 370 -12.69 -11.66 -16.71
C LEU A 370 -13.46 -11.15 -17.93
N PRO A 371 -13.67 -9.83 -18.03
CA PRO A 371 -14.33 -9.25 -19.20
C PRO A 371 -13.61 -9.60 -20.50
N THR A 372 -14.38 -9.88 -21.52
CA THR A 372 -13.84 -10.12 -22.86
C THR A 372 -13.37 -8.80 -23.51
N PRO A 373 -12.41 -8.85 -24.44
CA PRO A 373 -12.01 -7.69 -25.23
C PRO A 373 -13.19 -6.94 -25.84
N GLU A 374 -14.18 -7.64 -26.37
CA GLU A 374 -15.37 -7.06 -26.98
C GLU A 374 -16.24 -6.31 -25.98
N GLU A 375 -16.49 -6.88 -24.80
CA GLU A 375 -17.25 -6.23 -23.74
C GLU A 375 -16.58 -4.95 -23.25
N ILE A 376 -15.24 -4.97 -23.13
CA ILE A 376 -14.45 -3.81 -22.73
C ILE A 376 -14.55 -2.72 -23.79
N CYS A 377 -14.30 -3.04 -25.05
CA CYS A 377 -14.40 -2.10 -26.17
C CYS A 377 -15.78 -1.48 -26.26
N LYS A 378 -16.83 -2.30 -26.13
CA LYS A 378 -18.22 -1.84 -26.16
C LYS A 378 -18.51 -0.83 -25.05
N LYS A 379 -18.12 -1.14 -23.80
CA LYS A 379 -18.35 -0.23 -22.66
C LYS A 379 -17.59 1.09 -22.79
N GLN A 380 -16.32 1.04 -23.21
CA GLN A 380 -15.52 2.24 -23.39
C GLN A 380 -16.03 3.11 -24.53
N LEU A 381 -16.44 2.48 -25.64
CA LEU A 381 -17.01 3.18 -26.77
C LEU A 381 -18.32 3.90 -26.39
N PHE A 382 -19.23 3.22 -25.69
CA PHE A 382 -20.48 3.84 -25.24
C PHE A 382 -20.24 4.99 -24.25
N LYS A 383 -19.24 4.84 -23.36
CA LYS A 383 -18.85 5.96 -22.48
C LYS A 383 -18.37 7.17 -23.29
N THR A 384 -17.49 6.94 -24.27
CA THR A 384 -16.97 8.01 -25.12
C THR A 384 -18.12 8.71 -25.87
N MET A 385 -19.11 7.95 -26.36
CA MET A 385 -20.29 8.53 -26.99
C MET A 385 -21.14 9.32 -26.00
N ASP A 386 -21.34 8.82 -24.77
CA ASP A 386 -22.07 9.53 -23.72
C ASP A 386 -21.35 10.82 -23.31
N ASP A 387 -20.01 10.78 -23.21
CA ASP A 387 -19.22 11.99 -22.91
C ASP A 387 -19.33 13.04 -24.04
N ILE A 388 -19.27 12.62 -25.30
CA ILE A 388 -19.49 13.51 -26.46
C ILE A 388 -20.89 14.14 -26.41
N MET A 389 -21.91 13.35 -26.12
CA MET A 389 -23.30 13.83 -26.04
C MET A 389 -23.54 14.82 -24.90
N LYS A 390 -22.75 14.75 -23.84
CA LYS A 390 -22.85 15.61 -22.64
C LYS A 390 -21.85 16.76 -22.63
N THR A 391 -20.98 16.84 -23.64
CA THR A 391 -20.03 17.93 -23.74
C THR A 391 -20.74 19.21 -24.11
N ASP A 392 -20.69 20.22 -23.26
CA ASP A 392 -21.13 21.56 -23.54
C ASP A 392 -20.18 22.19 -24.55
N VAL A 393 -20.75 22.70 -25.64
CA VAL A 393 -19.99 23.35 -26.70
C VAL A 393 -19.94 24.86 -26.41
N ASP A 394 -18.73 25.40 -26.31
CA ASP A 394 -18.51 26.83 -26.26
C ASP A 394 -18.70 27.39 -27.69
N GLU A 395 -19.94 27.80 -27.98
CA GLU A 395 -20.33 28.29 -29.31
C GLU A 395 -19.52 29.53 -29.71
N ASP A 396 -19.23 30.43 -28.77
CA ASP A 396 -18.47 31.67 -29.05
C ASP A 396 -17.04 31.38 -29.53
N GLN A 397 -16.42 30.28 -29.06
CA GLN A 397 -15.09 29.87 -29.49
C GLN A 397 -15.06 29.10 -30.79
N ILE A 398 -16.10 28.34 -31.10
CA ILE A 398 -16.12 27.41 -32.25
C ILE A 398 -16.81 28.02 -33.47
N GLU A 399 -17.85 28.86 -33.30
CA GLU A 399 -18.62 29.47 -34.37
C GLU A 399 -17.76 30.16 -35.47
N PRO A 400 -16.67 30.89 -35.13
CA PRO A 400 -15.83 31.52 -36.16
C PRO A 400 -15.22 30.55 -37.16
N TYR A 401 -15.06 29.28 -36.78
CA TYR A 401 -14.41 28.24 -37.60
C TYR A 401 -15.42 27.32 -38.28
N MET A 402 -16.70 27.34 -37.87
CA MET A 402 -17.70 26.39 -38.33
C MET A 402 -17.99 26.49 -39.84
N ALA A 403 -17.96 27.68 -40.41
CA ALA A 403 -18.20 27.86 -41.85
C ALA A 403 -17.12 27.14 -42.71
N GLU A 404 -15.86 27.16 -42.26
CA GLU A 404 -14.77 26.49 -42.97
C GLU A 404 -14.74 24.99 -42.70
N ILE A 405 -15.04 24.59 -41.48
CA ILE A 405 -15.18 23.17 -41.08
C ILE A 405 -16.31 22.52 -41.88
N ASN A 406 -17.50 23.14 -41.95
CA ASN A 406 -18.63 22.61 -42.68
C ASN A 406 -18.31 22.44 -44.17
N ARG A 407 -17.60 23.42 -44.80
CA ARG A 407 -17.16 23.30 -46.19
C ARG A 407 -16.25 22.10 -46.44
N GLN A 408 -15.39 21.75 -45.48
CA GLN A 408 -14.51 20.59 -45.61
C GLN A 408 -15.26 19.28 -45.42
N PHE A 409 -16.35 19.27 -44.66
CA PHE A 409 -17.15 18.07 -44.38
C PHE A 409 -18.39 17.92 -45.31
N ASP A 410 -18.73 18.91 -46.16
CA ASP A 410 -19.87 18.88 -47.04
C ASP A 410 -19.98 17.63 -47.95
N TYR A 411 -18.84 17.01 -48.26
CA TYR A 411 -18.77 15.83 -49.11
C TYR A 411 -18.70 14.53 -48.36
N ILE A 412 -18.82 14.55 -47.03
CA ILE A 412 -18.67 13.37 -46.19
C ILE A 412 -19.99 13.11 -45.46
N ASP A 413 -20.51 11.89 -45.59
CA ASP A 413 -21.69 11.47 -44.87
C ASP A 413 -21.49 11.48 -43.35
N LYS A 414 -22.57 11.81 -42.63
CA LYS A 414 -22.56 11.81 -41.16
C LYS A 414 -22.00 10.49 -40.57
N GLU A 415 -22.34 9.36 -41.18
CA GLU A 415 -21.86 8.04 -40.72
C GLU A 415 -20.35 7.92 -40.87
N ASP A 416 -19.76 8.42 -41.94
CA ASP A 416 -18.32 8.40 -42.15
C ASP A 416 -17.58 9.38 -41.24
N ILE A 417 -18.15 10.53 -40.92
CA ILE A 417 -17.62 11.44 -39.91
C ILE A 417 -17.55 10.73 -38.55
N ILE A 418 -18.64 10.07 -38.14
CA ILE A 418 -18.67 9.29 -36.89
C ILE A 418 -17.61 8.17 -36.89
N LYS A 419 -17.50 7.40 -37.99
CA LYS A 419 -16.47 6.36 -38.11
C LYS A 419 -15.05 6.91 -37.97
N LYS A 420 -14.76 8.03 -38.62
CA LYS A 420 -13.46 8.72 -38.54
C LYS A 420 -13.19 9.24 -37.12
N MET A 421 -14.17 9.86 -36.47
CA MET A 421 -14.08 10.31 -35.08
C MET A 421 -13.77 9.13 -34.15
N VAL A 422 -14.52 8.04 -34.24
CA VAL A 422 -14.27 6.82 -33.46
C VAL A 422 -12.88 6.28 -33.72
N THR A 423 -12.43 6.26 -34.97
CA THR A 423 -11.08 5.76 -35.31
C THR A 423 -9.99 6.65 -34.74
N ILE A 424 -10.13 7.96 -34.78
CA ILE A 424 -9.14 8.90 -34.22
C ILE A 424 -9.08 8.82 -32.70
N THR A 425 -10.25 8.80 -32.04
CA THR A 425 -10.33 8.83 -30.57
C THR A 425 -10.08 7.47 -29.93
N PHE A 426 -10.47 6.39 -30.60
CA PHE A 426 -10.55 5.07 -30.00
C PHE A 426 -9.75 3.98 -30.74
N GLY A 427 -9.21 4.29 -31.93
CA GLY A 427 -8.53 3.30 -32.79
C GLY A 427 -7.38 2.57 -32.10
N LYS A 428 -6.50 3.28 -31.38
CA LYS A 428 -5.39 2.67 -30.63
C LYS A 428 -5.87 1.68 -29.57
N PHE A 429 -6.99 1.97 -28.91
CA PHE A 429 -7.57 1.09 -27.90
C PHE A 429 -8.17 -0.17 -28.54
N LEU A 430 -8.88 -0.02 -29.66
CA LEU A 430 -9.39 -1.15 -30.43
C LEU A 430 -8.26 -2.06 -30.97
N ASP A 431 -7.18 -1.48 -31.49
CA ASP A 431 -6.02 -2.21 -31.99
C ASP A 431 -5.33 -3.01 -30.87
N TYR A 432 -5.21 -2.42 -29.68
CA TYR A 432 -4.68 -3.11 -28.52
C TYR A 432 -5.51 -4.33 -28.18
N TYR A 433 -6.83 -4.20 -28.05
CA TYR A 433 -7.71 -5.29 -27.65
C TYR A 433 -7.92 -6.34 -28.75
N LYS A 434 -7.82 -5.97 -30.03
CA LYS A 434 -7.84 -6.91 -31.15
C LYS A 434 -6.68 -7.93 -31.07
N ASN A 435 -5.52 -7.51 -30.58
CA ASN A 435 -4.32 -8.31 -30.46
C ASN A 435 -4.04 -8.73 -28.99
N ALA A 436 -4.95 -8.48 -28.06
CA ALA A 436 -4.75 -8.76 -26.64
C ALA A 436 -4.65 -10.27 -26.39
N PRO A 437 -3.66 -10.73 -25.59
CA PRO A 437 -3.51 -12.14 -25.28
C PRO A 437 -4.71 -12.70 -24.55
N GLU A 438 -5.09 -13.93 -24.85
CA GLU A 438 -6.16 -14.63 -24.16
C GLU A 438 -5.73 -14.99 -22.73
N ILE A 439 -6.59 -14.72 -21.74
CA ILE A 439 -6.37 -15.07 -20.34
C ILE A 439 -7.24 -16.27 -20.01
N VAL A 440 -6.61 -17.44 -19.92
CA VAL A 440 -7.31 -18.68 -19.60
C VAL A 440 -7.47 -18.82 -18.09
N LYS A 441 -8.73 -19.03 -17.62
CA LYS A 441 -9.02 -19.32 -16.22
C LYS A 441 -8.34 -20.65 -15.83
N PRO A 442 -7.52 -20.70 -14.77
CA PRO A 442 -6.90 -21.95 -14.33
C PRO A 442 -7.96 -22.97 -13.91
N GLU A 443 -7.89 -24.19 -14.43
CA GLU A 443 -8.74 -25.28 -13.98
C GLU A 443 -8.42 -25.63 -12.52
N THR A 444 -9.41 -25.48 -11.65
CA THR A 444 -9.33 -25.99 -10.28
C THR A 444 -9.62 -27.47 -10.31
N GLY A 445 -8.59 -28.31 -10.54
CA GLY A 445 -8.76 -29.74 -10.68
C GLY A 445 -9.39 -30.38 -9.43
N LYS A 446 -10.65 -30.71 -9.52
CA LYS A 446 -11.16 -31.98 -8.97
C LYS A 446 -10.57 -33.03 -9.88
N GLY A 447 -9.70 -33.91 -9.34
CA GLY A 447 -8.98 -34.91 -10.09
C GLY A 447 -9.83 -35.57 -11.16
N SER A 448 -9.49 -35.33 -12.40
CA SER A 448 -9.89 -36.17 -13.52
C SER A 448 -9.32 -37.56 -13.24
N ARG A 449 -10.15 -38.45 -12.71
CA ARG A 449 -9.94 -39.90 -12.90
C ARG A 449 -10.15 -40.17 -14.37
N GLY A 450 -9.07 -39.97 -15.11
CA GLY A 450 -9.02 -40.35 -16.51
C GLY A 450 -9.36 -41.83 -16.65
N SER A 451 -10.27 -42.11 -17.55
CA SER A 451 -10.60 -43.36 -18.15
C SER A 451 -9.32 -44.16 -18.43
N ARG A 452 -9.15 -45.29 -17.72
CA ARG A 452 -8.14 -46.29 -18.00
C ARG A 452 -8.61 -47.11 -19.20
N GLY A 453 -7.99 -46.87 -20.33
CA GLY A 453 -7.86 -47.89 -21.40
C GLY A 453 -6.95 -49.01 -20.91
N GLU A 454 -7.41 -50.24 -21.10
CA GLU A 454 -6.74 -51.45 -20.66
C GLU A 454 -5.38 -51.68 -21.40
N GLY A 455 -4.35 -51.95 -20.62
CA GLY A 455 -3.04 -52.43 -21.10
C GLY A 455 -2.28 -53.06 -19.93
N ARG A 456 -2.26 -54.41 -19.91
CA ARG A 456 -1.59 -55.28 -18.94
C ARG A 456 -0.08 -55.02 -18.87
N GLY A 457 0.52 -55.05 -17.65
CA GLY A 457 1.93 -55.37 -17.43
C GLY A 457 2.54 -54.87 -16.12
N SER A 458 2.60 -55.77 -15.12
CA SER A 458 3.68 -56.06 -14.16
C SER A 458 4.26 -54.94 -13.25
N GLU A 459 3.97 -55.11 -11.97
CA GLU A 459 4.79 -55.02 -10.75
C GLU A 459 5.91 -53.97 -10.60
N GLY A 460 5.78 -53.15 -9.53
CA GLY A 460 6.88 -52.37 -8.97
C GLY A 460 6.43 -51.36 -7.89
N ARG A 461 6.44 -51.78 -6.63
CA ARG A 461 6.30 -50.89 -5.45
C ARG A 461 7.40 -49.84 -5.43
N GLY A 462 7.07 -48.56 -5.41
CA GLY A 462 8.04 -47.45 -5.26
C GLY A 462 7.40 -46.22 -4.60
N LYS A 463 7.99 -45.81 -3.51
CA LYS A 463 7.64 -44.71 -2.61
C LYS A 463 7.44 -43.36 -3.32
N VAL A 464 6.42 -42.62 -2.87
CA VAL A 464 6.20 -41.21 -3.18
C VAL A 464 7.40 -40.36 -2.76
N SER A 465 8.10 -39.76 -3.68
CA SER A 465 9.05 -38.68 -3.46
C SER A 465 8.55 -37.41 -4.13
N ASN A 466 8.55 -36.35 -3.33
CA ASN A 466 8.17 -34.99 -3.68
C ASN A 466 9.14 -34.45 -4.77
N GLY A 467 8.78 -34.57 -6.04
CA GLY A 467 9.62 -34.14 -7.17
C GLY A 467 9.39 -32.67 -7.52
N ARG A 468 10.38 -31.83 -7.19
CA ARG A 468 10.56 -30.52 -7.85
C ARG A 468 10.72 -30.77 -9.37
N ARG A 469 9.92 -30.08 -10.17
CA ARG A 469 10.08 -30.09 -11.64
C ARG A 469 11.49 -29.60 -11.96
N LYS A 470 12.32 -30.43 -12.59
CA LYS A 470 13.58 -30.02 -13.24
C LYS A 470 13.20 -29.08 -14.39
N HIS A 471 13.78 -27.90 -14.40
CA HIS A 471 13.78 -27.03 -15.57
C HIS A 471 14.79 -27.66 -16.54
N GLU A 472 14.34 -28.10 -17.69
CA GLU A 472 15.23 -28.55 -18.80
C GLU A 472 15.83 -27.31 -19.45
N ALA A 473 17.11 -27.37 -19.83
CA ALA A 473 17.79 -26.27 -20.49
C ALA A 473 17.16 -25.99 -21.87
N GLU A 474 17.24 -24.74 -22.33
CA GLU A 474 16.80 -24.39 -23.68
C GLU A 474 17.59 -25.19 -24.75
N ALA A 475 16.97 -25.46 -25.88
CA ALA A 475 17.62 -26.22 -26.97
C ALA A 475 18.92 -25.53 -27.43
N GLY A 476 20.05 -26.23 -27.36
CA GLY A 476 21.39 -25.72 -27.69
C GLY A 476 22.16 -25.13 -26.47
N TYR A 477 21.55 -25.11 -25.26
CA TYR A 477 22.20 -24.68 -24.05
C TYR A 477 22.38 -25.83 -23.07
N LYS A 478 23.46 -25.76 -22.29
CA LYS A 478 23.75 -26.70 -21.20
C LYS A 478 23.69 -26.00 -19.85
N ARG A 479 23.04 -26.66 -18.89
CA ARG A 479 22.85 -26.12 -17.54
C ARG A 479 23.99 -26.52 -16.63
N LEU A 480 24.68 -25.51 -16.06
CA LEU A 480 25.81 -25.70 -15.17
C LEU A 480 25.44 -25.26 -13.75
N PHE A 481 25.87 -26.05 -12.78
CA PHE A 481 25.76 -25.75 -11.35
C PHE A 481 27.00 -24.97 -10.88
N ILE A 482 26.80 -23.92 -10.07
CA ILE A 482 27.86 -23.17 -9.41
C ILE A 482 27.53 -23.10 -7.91
N ASN A 483 28.48 -23.41 -7.05
CA ASN A 483 28.33 -23.43 -5.59
C ASN A 483 28.32 -22.03 -4.94
N LEU A 484 28.06 -20.97 -5.68
CA LEU A 484 27.89 -19.58 -5.21
C LEU A 484 26.45 -19.14 -5.40
N GLY A 485 25.92 -18.37 -4.45
CA GLY A 485 24.54 -17.89 -4.48
C GLY A 485 24.37 -16.47 -3.92
N LYS A 486 23.13 -16.10 -3.67
CA LYS A 486 22.79 -14.77 -3.10
C LYS A 486 23.51 -14.46 -1.78
N ALA A 487 23.73 -15.50 -0.95
CA ALA A 487 24.42 -15.36 0.32
C ALA A 487 25.91 -14.98 0.17
N ASP A 488 26.52 -15.29 -0.98
CA ASP A 488 27.89 -14.93 -1.31
C ASP A 488 27.98 -13.57 -2.03
N GLY A 489 26.82 -12.90 -2.22
CA GLY A 489 26.71 -11.68 -3.02
C GLY A 489 26.91 -11.92 -4.51
N PHE A 490 26.56 -13.11 -5.01
CA PHE A 490 26.77 -13.53 -6.39
C PHE A 490 25.49 -13.31 -7.20
N TYR A 491 25.29 -12.09 -7.68
CA TYR A 491 24.12 -11.65 -8.46
C TYR A 491 24.36 -11.76 -9.97
N PRO A 492 23.34 -11.70 -10.83
CA PRO A 492 23.48 -11.90 -12.27
C PRO A 492 24.56 -11.02 -12.94
N GLY A 493 24.65 -9.74 -12.55
CA GLY A 493 25.69 -8.83 -13.06
C GLY A 493 27.11 -9.27 -12.69
N GLU A 494 27.29 -9.79 -11.46
CA GLU A 494 28.56 -10.30 -10.97
C GLU A 494 28.91 -11.67 -11.56
N ILE A 495 27.90 -12.50 -11.85
CA ILE A 495 28.07 -13.76 -12.60
C ILE A 495 28.67 -13.45 -13.96
N MET A 496 28.10 -12.48 -14.69
CA MET A 496 28.60 -12.09 -16.00
C MET A 496 30.02 -11.51 -15.94
N GLN A 497 30.32 -10.66 -14.96
CA GLN A 497 31.67 -10.13 -14.76
C GLN A 497 32.67 -11.23 -14.42
N TYR A 498 32.28 -12.17 -13.58
CA TYR A 498 33.12 -13.28 -13.15
C TYR A 498 33.40 -14.24 -14.29
N LEU A 499 32.42 -14.57 -15.11
CA LEU A 499 32.59 -15.36 -16.33
C LEU A 499 33.56 -14.67 -17.30
N ASN A 500 33.32 -13.40 -17.60
CA ASN A 500 34.18 -12.64 -18.53
C ASN A 500 35.62 -12.46 -18.03
N LYS A 501 35.84 -12.52 -16.72
CA LYS A 501 37.18 -12.44 -16.10
C LYS A 501 37.96 -13.74 -16.22
N HIS A 502 37.28 -14.90 -16.11
CA HIS A 502 37.95 -16.20 -16.04
C HIS A 502 37.87 -17.00 -17.35
N VAL A 503 36.92 -16.67 -18.23
CA VAL A 503 36.77 -17.36 -19.51
C VAL A 503 37.15 -16.41 -20.65
N LYS A 504 38.07 -16.80 -21.53
CA LYS A 504 38.52 -15.99 -22.67
C LYS A 504 37.37 -15.78 -23.67
N GLY A 505 37.12 -14.54 -24.06
CA GLY A 505 36.07 -14.14 -25.00
C GLY A 505 34.75 -13.77 -24.31
N ARG A 506 33.87 -13.07 -25.05
CA ARG A 506 32.53 -12.69 -24.55
C ARG A 506 31.68 -13.95 -24.44
N GLN A 507 31.20 -14.25 -23.24
CA GLN A 507 30.37 -15.42 -22.98
C GLN A 507 28.90 -15.08 -23.17
N GLU A 508 28.20 -15.94 -23.90
CA GLU A 508 26.74 -15.90 -23.96
C GLU A 508 26.19 -16.75 -22.82
N VAL A 509 25.27 -16.18 -22.05
CA VAL A 509 24.62 -16.85 -20.91
C VAL A 509 23.13 -16.73 -21.10
N GLY A 510 22.46 -17.87 -21.13
CA GLY A 510 21.02 -17.97 -21.19
C GLY A 510 20.36 -17.72 -19.84
N HIS A 511 19.50 -18.61 -19.39
CA HIS A 511 18.78 -18.45 -18.13
C HIS A 511 19.69 -18.61 -16.91
N ILE A 512 19.49 -17.75 -15.89
CA ILE A 512 20.23 -17.80 -14.61
C ILE A 512 19.24 -18.03 -13.48
N ASP A 513 19.32 -19.22 -12.85
CA ASP A 513 18.56 -19.54 -11.63
C ASP A 513 19.44 -19.30 -10.40
N LEU A 514 19.18 -18.21 -9.66
CA LEU A 514 19.96 -17.83 -8.51
C LEU A 514 19.26 -18.19 -7.20
N LEU A 515 19.83 -19.15 -6.47
CA LEU A 515 19.36 -19.59 -5.15
C LEU A 515 20.21 -18.97 -4.02
N SER A 516 19.82 -19.24 -2.78
CA SER A 516 20.51 -18.63 -1.61
C SER A 516 21.99 -19.04 -1.51
N LYS A 517 22.34 -20.32 -1.76
CA LYS A 517 23.70 -20.88 -1.55
C LYS A 517 24.39 -21.34 -2.84
N PHE A 518 23.69 -21.37 -3.96
CA PHE A 518 24.20 -21.83 -5.25
C PHE A 518 23.40 -21.23 -6.39
N ALA A 519 23.92 -21.31 -7.61
CA ALA A 519 23.28 -20.86 -8.83
C ALA A 519 23.34 -21.91 -9.93
N TYR A 520 22.37 -21.89 -10.84
CA TYR A 520 22.46 -22.57 -12.13
C TYR A 520 22.54 -21.50 -13.22
N ILE A 521 23.41 -21.75 -14.19
CA ILE A 521 23.55 -20.91 -15.39
C ILE A 521 23.42 -21.78 -16.64
N GLU A 522 22.83 -21.24 -17.67
CA GLU A 522 22.76 -21.89 -18.99
C GLU A 522 23.78 -21.23 -19.90
N VAL A 523 24.65 -22.06 -20.50
CA VAL A 523 25.66 -21.63 -21.46
C VAL A 523 25.54 -22.48 -22.73
N PRO A 524 25.96 -21.97 -23.90
CA PRO A 524 25.97 -22.76 -25.11
C PRO A 524 26.70 -24.10 -24.89
N GLU A 525 26.15 -25.17 -25.41
CA GLU A 525 26.68 -26.53 -25.18
C GLU A 525 28.15 -26.69 -25.61
N GLU A 526 28.56 -25.96 -26.63
CA GLU A 526 29.95 -25.92 -27.14
C GLU A 526 30.92 -25.29 -26.09
N ASP A 527 30.44 -24.32 -25.32
CA ASP A 527 31.24 -23.57 -24.36
C ASP A 527 31.22 -24.20 -22.96
N ALA A 528 30.28 -25.09 -22.66
CA ALA A 528 30.05 -25.63 -21.32
C ALA A 528 31.30 -26.26 -20.70
N LYS A 529 32.04 -27.06 -21.42
CA LYS A 529 33.31 -27.70 -20.96
C LYS A 529 34.39 -26.66 -20.68
N ARG A 530 34.48 -25.61 -21.50
CA ARG A 530 35.45 -24.52 -21.38
C ARG A 530 35.15 -23.68 -20.12
N VAL A 531 33.88 -23.37 -19.90
CA VAL A 531 33.42 -22.62 -18.73
C VAL A 531 33.64 -23.39 -17.43
N MET A 532 33.25 -24.68 -17.37
CA MET A 532 33.52 -25.53 -16.21
C MET A 532 35.02 -25.62 -15.88
N LYS A 533 35.87 -25.82 -16.87
CA LYS A 533 37.32 -25.90 -16.66
C LYS A 533 37.93 -24.58 -16.17
N ALA A 534 37.41 -23.46 -16.65
CA ALA A 534 37.91 -22.13 -16.29
C ALA A 534 37.45 -21.66 -14.89
N LEU A 535 36.28 -22.11 -14.43
CA LEU A 535 35.72 -21.69 -13.15
C LEU A 535 36.12 -22.59 -11.99
N ASN A 536 36.34 -23.90 -12.24
CA ASN A 536 36.65 -24.84 -11.17
C ASN A 536 38.01 -24.52 -10.52
N GLY A 537 38.01 -24.38 -9.17
CA GLY A 537 39.19 -24.09 -8.37
C GLY A 537 39.56 -22.61 -8.29
N THR A 538 38.80 -21.72 -8.95
CA THR A 538 38.97 -20.25 -8.76
C THR A 538 38.38 -19.80 -7.42
N GLU A 539 38.75 -18.63 -6.94
CA GLU A 539 38.23 -18.06 -5.69
C GLU A 539 37.31 -16.85 -5.97
N TYR A 540 36.17 -16.82 -5.27
CA TYR A 540 35.27 -15.67 -5.19
C TYR A 540 35.04 -15.29 -3.74
N LYS A 541 35.50 -14.10 -3.34
CA LYS A 541 35.41 -13.56 -1.97
C LYS A 541 35.82 -14.59 -0.88
N GLY A 542 36.94 -15.29 -1.10
CA GLY A 542 37.48 -16.28 -0.16
C GLY A 542 36.81 -17.66 -0.19
N ARG A 543 35.92 -17.91 -1.14
CA ARG A 543 35.26 -19.20 -1.32
C ARG A 543 35.69 -19.85 -2.62
N THR A 544 36.17 -21.10 -2.56
CA THR A 544 36.55 -21.87 -3.75
C THR A 544 35.31 -22.21 -4.59
N VAL A 545 35.37 -21.89 -5.87
CA VAL A 545 34.28 -22.10 -6.83
C VAL A 545 34.32 -23.52 -7.38
N ARG A 546 33.16 -24.15 -7.41
CA ARG A 546 32.91 -25.45 -8.08
C ARG A 546 31.80 -25.27 -9.10
N CYS A 547 32.09 -25.64 -10.33
CA CYS A 547 31.18 -25.60 -11.45
C CYS A 547 31.09 -26.98 -12.07
N ASN A 548 29.90 -27.60 -12.05
CA ASN A 548 29.66 -28.95 -12.55
C ASN A 548 28.44 -28.95 -13.50
N ASP A 549 28.34 -30.00 -14.28
CA ASP A 549 27.16 -30.26 -15.08
C ASP A 549 25.96 -30.56 -14.17
N ALA A 550 24.85 -29.84 -14.34
CA ALA A 550 23.65 -30.01 -13.53
C ALA A 550 22.96 -31.36 -13.73
N ASP A 551 23.19 -32.03 -14.87
CA ASP A 551 22.58 -33.30 -15.22
C ASP A 551 23.40 -34.53 -14.75
N GLU A 552 24.70 -34.37 -14.47
CA GLU A 552 25.58 -35.45 -13.98
C GLU A 552 25.47 -35.71 -12.46
N GLU A 553 24.92 -34.82 -11.64
CA GLU A 553 24.77 -35.01 -10.18
C GLU A 553 23.68 -36.02 -9.76
N GLY A 554 23.02 -36.70 -10.70
CA GLY A 554 22.02 -37.74 -10.42
C GLY A 554 22.56 -39.09 -9.94
N HIS A 555 23.89 -39.36 -9.99
CA HIS A 555 24.49 -40.66 -9.67
C HIS A 555 25.80 -40.55 -8.88
N GLY A 556 25.75 -40.01 -7.67
CA GLY A 556 26.87 -40.04 -6.71
C GLY A 556 26.45 -40.65 -5.37
N ARG A 557 26.80 -41.92 -5.21
CA ARG A 557 26.58 -42.72 -3.99
C ARG A 557 27.19 -42.07 -2.74
N SER A 558 26.39 -42.02 -1.67
CA SER A 558 26.81 -41.81 -0.29
C SER A 558 27.95 -42.79 0.09
N ALA A 559 29.13 -42.28 0.40
CA ALA A 559 30.15 -43.01 1.16
C ALA A 559 29.93 -42.76 2.67
N ARG A 560 29.51 -43.83 3.35
CA ARG A 560 29.60 -43.99 4.80
C ARG A 560 31.07 -44.12 5.18
N GLY A 561 31.53 -43.33 6.12
CA GLY A 561 32.82 -43.46 6.81
C GLY A 561 32.65 -43.03 8.25
N SER A 562 32.38 -43.95 9.05
CA SER A 562 32.88 -44.51 10.32
C SER A 562 33.20 -43.49 11.43
N ARG A 563 32.48 -43.77 12.52
CA ARG A 563 32.73 -43.32 13.90
C ARG A 563 34.14 -43.71 14.34
N SER A 564 34.83 -42.88 15.08
CA SER A 564 35.60 -43.26 16.24
C SER A 564 35.49 -42.19 17.32
N GLU A 565 35.13 -42.70 18.47
CA GLU A 565 35.05 -42.02 19.77
C GLU A 565 36.44 -41.66 20.26
N SER A 566 36.58 -40.53 20.96
CA SER A 566 37.34 -40.49 22.20
C SER A 566 36.89 -39.31 23.07
N ARG A 567 36.41 -39.68 24.23
CA ARG A 567 36.22 -38.87 25.44
C ARG A 567 37.58 -38.50 26.01
N GLU A 568 37.67 -37.34 26.60
CA GLU A 568 38.19 -36.99 27.93
C GLU A 568 38.49 -35.51 27.99
N SER A 569 37.91 -34.77 28.80
CA SER A 569 37.87 -34.51 30.21
C SER A 569 38.73 -33.30 30.62
N ARG A 570 38.03 -32.40 31.28
CA ARG A 570 38.42 -31.66 32.49
C ARG A 570 39.25 -30.38 32.47
N LYS A 571 38.61 -29.41 33.13
CA LYS A 571 39.12 -28.40 34.08
C LYS A 571 39.94 -27.24 33.50
N GLY A 572 39.49 -26.02 33.63
CA GLY A 572 39.43 -25.25 34.89
C GLY A 572 40.51 -24.18 34.83
N GLY A 573 40.21 -22.95 35.04
CA GLY A 573 41.22 -21.91 35.19
C GLY A 573 40.66 -20.50 35.15
N LYS A 574 40.44 -19.96 36.31
CA LYS A 574 40.19 -18.54 36.67
C LYS A 574 41.40 -17.65 36.38
N GLY A 575 41.13 -16.38 36.24
CA GLY A 575 42.09 -15.29 36.58
C GLY A 575 42.16 -14.26 35.45
N SER A 576 41.71 -13.15 35.65
CA SER A 576 41.99 -11.92 36.41
C SER A 576 42.58 -10.84 35.53
N GLU A 577 41.88 -9.75 35.56
CA GLU A 577 42.35 -8.35 35.58
C GLU A 577 43.69 -7.98 34.98
N SER A 578 43.70 -6.98 34.09
CA SER A 578 44.39 -5.75 34.48
C SER A 578 44.12 -4.59 33.49
N ARG A 579 43.97 -3.49 34.13
CA ARG A 579 43.91 -2.08 33.64
C ARG A 579 45.14 -1.71 32.80
N GLY A 580 44.91 -0.82 31.86
CA GLY A 580 45.97 -0.04 31.22
C GLY A 580 45.44 1.22 30.58
N LYS A 581 45.55 2.33 31.27
CA LYS A 581 45.35 3.71 30.75
C LYS A 581 46.50 4.07 29.81
N GLY A 582 46.18 4.83 28.75
CA GLY A 582 47.19 5.52 27.94
C GLY A 582 46.57 6.65 27.13
N LYS A 583 46.78 7.87 27.59
CA LYS A 583 46.54 9.16 26.89
C LYS A 583 47.56 9.34 25.79
N GLY A 584 47.15 10.06 24.71
CA GLY A 584 48.14 10.63 23.77
C GLY A 584 47.48 11.21 22.53
N SER A 585 47.27 12.41 22.52
CA SER A 585 47.02 13.60 21.76
C SER A 585 47.80 13.76 20.44
N ARG A 586 47.24 14.60 19.59
CA ARG A 586 47.75 15.43 18.46
C ARG A 586 47.69 14.81 17.07
N ALA A 587 46.92 15.36 16.20
CA ALA A 587 46.87 16.67 15.51
C ALA A 587 47.29 16.53 14.04
N GLU A 588 46.41 17.08 13.20
CA GLU A 588 46.65 17.72 11.90
C GLU A 588 47.05 16.85 10.68
N SER A 589 46.19 16.73 9.69
CA SER A 589 46.32 17.62 8.51
C SER A 589 45.16 17.45 7.53
N ARG A 590 44.68 18.58 7.10
CA ARG A 590 43.69 18.84 6.07
C ARG A 590 44.11 18.30 4.72
N SER A 591 43.19 17.63 3.99
CA SER A 591 43.12 17.84 2.54
C SER A 591 41.65 17.77 2.11
N ARG A 592 41.10 18.94 1.78
CA ARG A 592 39.83 19.13 1.10
C ARG A 592 39.96 18.56 -0.32
N LYS A 593 39.10 17.65 -0.72
CA LYS A 593 38.74 17.38 -2.12
C LYS A 593 37.49 18.17 -2.47
N PRO A 594 37.37 18.68 -3.69
CA PRO A 594 36.33 19.63 -4.06
C PRO A 594 34.97 18.93 -4.23
N ARG A 595 33.93 19.66 -3.81
CA ARG A 595 32.53 19.39 -4.14
C ARG A 595 32.35 19.35 -5.65
N ARG A 596 31.85 18.26 -6.19
CA ARG A 596 31.21 18.26 -7.51
C ARG A 596 29.92 19.05 -7.38
N GLU A 597 29.81 20.12 -8.12
CA GLU A 597 28.57 20.80 -8.42
C GLU A 597 27.68 19.83 -9.20
N GLU A 598 26.48 19.64 -8.73
CA GLU A 598 25.41 18.98 -9.49
C GLU A 598 25.04 19.95 -10.62
N GLU A 599 25.33 19.56 -11.83
CA GLU A 599 24.81 20.18 -13.04
C GLU A 599 23.31 20.02 -13.03
N THR A 600 22.58 21.08 -12.76
CA THR A 600 21.16 21.21 -13.09
C THR A 600 21.06 21.14 -14.61
N GLY A 601 20.55 20.03 -15.11
CA GLY A 601 20.35 19.80 -16.53
C GLY A 601 19.47 20.90 -17.13
N ASP A 602 20.06 21.68 -18.05
CA ASP A 602 19.36 22.74 -18.78
C ASP A 602 18.30 22.07 -19.69
N TRP A 603 17.02 22.25 -19.35
CA TRP A 603 15.87 21.76 -20.11
C TRP A 603 15.87 22.22 -21.58
N ARG A 604 16.66 23.27 -21.94
CA ARG A 604 16.85 23.77 -23.30
C ARG A 604 17.48 22.74 -24.24
N GLN A 605 18.16 21.71 -23.71
CA GLN A 605 18.75 20.64 -24.52
C GLN A 605 17.72 19.71 -25.16
N PHE A 606 16.48 19.67 -24.63
CA PHE A 606 15.40 18.85 -25.18
C PHE A 606 14.74 19.45 -26.43
N PHE A 607 15.00 20.71 -26.76
CA PHE A 607 14.37 21.42 -27.89
C PHE A 607 15.29 21.67 -29.07
N GLN A 608 16.54 21.20 -29.05
CA GLN A 608 17.53 21.45 -30.13
C GLN A 608 17.37 20.54 -31.37
N HIS A 609 16.30 19.74 -31.50
CA HIS A 609 16.11 18.87 -32.66
C HIS A 609 14.83 19.11 -33.45
N ASN A 610 14.34 20.35 -33.56
CA ASN A 610 13.26 20.66 -34.50
C ASN A 610 13.42 22.07 -35.09
N ASP A 611 14.25 22.18 -36.13
CA ASP A 611 14.64 23.44 -36.81
C ASP A 611 13.52 24.13 -37.62
N ASN A 612 12.21 23.71 -37.45
CA ASN A 612 11.12 24.23 -38.28
C ASN A 612 9.96 24.88 -37.51
N VAL A 613 10.14 25.23 -36.24
CA VAL A 613 9.08 25.99 -35.51
C VAL A 613 9.60 27.41 -35.24
N LYS A 614 9.28 28.37 -36.10
CA LYS A 614 9.46 29.79 -35.83
C LYS A 614 8.41 30.27 -34.85
N PHE A 615 8.80 30.47 -33.59
CA PHE A 615 7.97 31.18 -32.62
C PHE A 615 7.90 32.67 -33.00
N LYS A 616 6.70 33.16 -33.29
CA LYS A 616 6.37 34.59 -33.36
C LYS A 616 5.80 35.00 -31.99
N GLY A 617 6.63 35.56 -31.12
CA GLY A 617 6.24 36.08 -29.80
C GLY A 617 7.46 36.27 -28.91
N GLU A 618 7.41 37.23 -28.00
CA GLU A 618 8.45 37.40 -26.97
C GLU A 618 8.51 36.17 -26.07
N GLU A 619 9.71 35.68 -25.78
CA GLU A 619 9.93 34.55 -24.88
C GLU A 619 9.35 34.87 -23.49
N PRO A 620 8.60 33.92 -22.84
CA PRO A 620 8.07 34.15 -21.52
C PRO A 620 9.20 34.24 -20.49
N ASN A 621 9.25 35.36 -19.75
CA ASN A 621 10.17 35.54 -18.65
C ASN A 621 9.64 34.78 -17.40
N PHE A 622 10.31 33.69 -17.03
CA PHE A 622 9.92 32.84 -15.90
C PHE A 622 10.44 33.37 -14.55
N GLU A 623 11.23 34.44 -14.52
CA GLU A 623 11.76 35.05 -13.30
C GLU A 623 10.81 36.08 -12.66
N GLU A 624 9.73 36.48 -13.32
CA GLU A 624 8.75 37.38 -12.73
C GLU A 624 7.78 36.64 -11.78
N GLU A 625 7.84 36.99 -10.49
CA GLU A 625 6.84 36.58 -9.50
C GLU A 625 5.44 37.01 -9.92
N GLY A 626 4.56 36.06 -10.27
CA GLY A 626 3.17 36.33 -10.62
C GLY A 626 2.73 35.77 -11.98
N TRP A 627 3.59 35.18 -12.76
CA TRP A 627 3.26 34.59 -14.06
C TRP A 627 2.12 33.57 -14.00
N ALA A 628 2.04 32.79 -12.95
CA ALA A 628 0.99 31.76 -12.74
C ALA A 628 -0.36 32.30 -12.23
N ARG A 629 -0.52 33.60 -12.00
CA ARG A 629 -1.72 34.19 -11.35
C ARG A 629 -2.55 35.14 -12.23
N ARG A 630 -2.36 35.19 -13.52
CA ARG A 630 -3.25 35.99 -14.38
C ARG A 630 -4.61 35.30 -14.56
N ARG A 631 -5.54 35.61 -13.67
CA ARG A 631 -6.98 35.41 -13.96
C ARG A 631 -7.40 36.34 -15.08
N PRO A 632 -8.22 35.91 -16.07
CA PRO A 632 -8.78 36.81 -17.06
C PRO A 632 -9.61 37.87 -16.35
N LYS A 633 -9.37 39.14 -16.67
CA LYS A 633 -10.22 40.24 -16.21
C LYS A 633 -11.60 40.05 -16.82
N LYS A 634 -12.62 39.85 -15.99
CA LYS A 634 -14.00 40.02 -16.38
C LYS A 634 -14.16 41.46 -16.88
N LYS A 635 -14.62 41.61 -18.11
CA LYS A 635 -15.24 42.84 -18.60
C LYS A 635 -16.65 42.97 -18.04
#